data_ce4f3ac27fc4bfb81d18abb82f082c06
#
_entry.id   ce4f3ac27fc4bfb81d18abb82f082c06
#
_cell.length_a   1.000
_cell.length_b   1.000
_cell.length_c   1.000
_cell.angle_alpha   90.00
_cell.angle_beta   90.00
_cell.angle_gamma   90.00
#
_symmetry.space_group_name_H-M   'P 1'
#
loop_
_entity.id
_entity.type
_entity.pdbx_description
1 polymer ?
#
loop_
_entity_poly.entity_id
_entity_poly.type
_entity_poly.pdbx_seq_one_letter_code
_entity_poly.pdbx_strand_id
1 'polypeptide(L)'
;MIRVLLVTVAGLASLAAQTPWPDLETARALFAEQQMSEAYDALRARLGRTAELYGASGATRTAIAMLGDPLAAPGTAIAITDRLDHAVRAKALDLHALFVECARCSDVEPPSDDFGPAMTETLLARAEGFDARLDLAVELLTDARRELDVAFAAIPVEERAALHDATQALLSTFVGNVYPTMDPAHGATVRRLLQIDRAALLRAACSASIVAQPGFWMPLRDEARRRAAASTAKLDGIEGKLIEVRDTPCGPLVLGGFAKNRYARPVALAVDFGGDDTWSAAASAAERGHELTIAVDLYGNDSYEAPAPGAASHGAACLGIAILVDQFGDDRYAGERLTQGAGAAGIGVLCDLAGKDSYVADAYAQGAGFFGYGVLVDGAGNDTLEAALYAQGFGAPAAVGLCIDVAGEDRRTATGRYPSSYGTAGEFMAMSQGCGIGMRTLDTGKVHVGGGFGILLDGGGDDHDTVGEFGYGIGYFLGVGIVRERGGNDLVEASRYGIATGAHQAVGLVLDDDGDDRYVNRHVASIAGNWDHMVSVLIDARGDDVYEAGGISLGSATITSFGALIDGAGKDRYAAGGGELALGNCGHPEDVRNGLRSIALFLDLAGQDEYLETHASTAATNGALTPRRRSDTHETKTAESGLGLFVDRGTPARR
;
A
#
# COMPACT_ATOMS: atom_id res chain seq x y z
N MET A 1 -4.10 -2.83 -43.61
CA MET A 1 -2.89 -2.02 -43.28
C MET A 1 -3.29 -1.12 -42.12
N ILE A 2 -3.32 -1.66 -40.94
CA ILE A 2 -3.52 -0.91 -39.70
C ILE A 2 -2.12 -0.75 -39.13
N ARG A 3 -1.65 0.49 -39.08
CA ARG A 3 -0.39 0.84 -38.42
C ARG A 3 -0.61 0.64 -36.92
N VAL A 4 0.07 -0.34 -36.39
CA VAL A 4 0.31 -0.44 -34.95
C VAL A 4 1.05 0.83 -34.53
N LEU A 5 0.40 1.71 -33.82
CA LEU A 5 1.04 2.80 -33.12
C LEU A 5 1.72 2.15 -31.90
N LEU A 6 2.99 1.82 -32.05
CA LEU A 6 3.88 1.71 -30.92
C LEU A 6 3.94 3.13 -30.33
N VAL A 7 3.24 3.37 -29.26
CA VAL A 7 3.54 4.48 -28.37
C VAL A 7 4.88 4.12 -27.73
N THR A 8 5.96 4.50 -28.40
CA THR A 8 7.26 4.58 -27.77
C THR A 8 7.15 5.72 -26.76
N VAL A 9 7.15 5.38 -25.47
CA VAL A 9 7.57 6.28 -24.41
C VAL A 9 9.06 6.58 -24.65
N ALA A 10 9.33 7.41 -25.64
CA ALA A 10 10.64 7.96 -25.99
C ALA A 10 10.59 9.45 -25.67
N GLY A 11 10.86 9.78 -24.42
CA GLY A 11 10.90 11.18 -24.03
C GLY A 11 11.36 11.45 -22.61
N LEU A 12 11.65 10.47 -21.81
CA LEU A 12 12.36 10.69 -20.53
C LEU A 12 13.80 10.20 -20.70
N ALA A 13 14.60 11.02 -21.38
CA ALA A 13 16.03 10.89 -21.36
C ALA A 13 16.51 11.04 -19.91
N SER A 14 17.10 9.98 -19.38
CA SER A 14 18.03 9.93 -18.28
C SER A 14 18.68 11.31 -17.99
N LEU A 15 18.05 12.07 -17.12
CA LEU A 15 18.79 12.80 -16.14
C LEU A 15 19.07 11.74 -15.05
N ALA A 16 20.35 11.33 -14.94
CA ALA A 16 20.87 10.84 -13.69
C ALA A 16 20.82 12.03 -12.72
N ALA A 17 19.63 12.35 -12.24
CA ALA A 17 19.41 13.37 -11.27
C ALA A 17 20.00 12.86 -9.96
N GLN A 18 20.86 13.66 -9.35
CA GLN A 18 21.07 13.66 -7.92
C GLN A 18 19.69 13.50 -7.27
N THR A 19 19.59 12.57 -6.34
CA THR A 19 18.34 12.33 -5.62
C THR A 19 17.75 13.69 -5.20
N PRO A 20 16.49 14.00 -5.52
CA PRO A 20 15.90 15.30 -5.21
C PRO A 20 15.79 15.54 -3.69
N TRP A 21 15.99 14.50 -2.92
CA TRP A 21 15.72 14.45 -1.50
C TRP A 21 16.67 15.32 -0.67
N PRO A 22 16.11 16.10 0.27
CA PRO A 22 16.88 16.83 1.25
C PRO A 22 17.84 15.93 2.01
N ASP A 23 19.06 16.42 2.22
CA ASP A 23 20.04 15.70 3.02
C ASP A 23 19.65 15.70 4.51
N LEU A 24 19.16 14.57 5.00
CA LEU A 24 18.74 14.39 6.39
C LEU A 24 19.90 14.49 7.39
N GLU A 25 21.15 14.45 6.95
CA GLU A 25 22.32 14.76 7.80
C GLU A 25 22.30 16.24 8.24
N THR A 26 21.66 17.11 7.44
CA THR A 26 21.36 18.49 7.87
C THR A 26 20.54 18.51 9.17
N ALA A 27 19.51 17.70 9.29
CA ALA A 27 18.69 17.62 10.50
C ALA A 27 19.51 17.11 11.71
N ARG A 28 20.39 16.13 11.50
CA ARG A 28 21.30 15.65 12.56
C ARG A 28 22.29 16.73 13.02
N ALA A 29 22.86 17.49 12.08
CA ALA A 29 23.76 18.60 12.40
C ALA A 29 23.03 19.67 13.20
N LEU A 30 21.81 20.06 12.80
CA LEU A 30 20.98 21.00 13.55
C LEU A 30 20.65 20.51 14.96
N PHE A 31 20.38 19.22 15.15
CA PHE A 31 20.14 18.65 16.48
C PHE A 31 21.40 18.75 17.37
N ALA A 32 22.60 18.55 16.79
CA ALA A 32 23.86 18.72 17.52
C ALA A 32 24.08 20.18 17.92
N GLU A 33 23.89 21.12 17.00
CA GLU A 33 24.02 22.56 17.26
C GLU A 33 23.04 23.06 18.34
N GLN A 34 21.81 22.52 18.34
CA GLN A 34 20.76 22.91 19.28
C GLN A 34 20.74 22.06 20.56
N GLN A 35 21.74 21.22 20.79
CA GLN A 35 21.87 20.35 21.98
C GLN A 35 20.67 19.37 22.15
N MET A 36 20.11 18.90 21.05
CA MET A 36 18.99 17.96 21.03
C MET A 36 19.42 16.49 20.87
N SER A 37 20.68 16.22 20.52
CA SER A 37 21.15 14.89 20.14
C SER A 37 20.96 13.84 21.25
N GLU A 38 21.24 14.17 22.52
CA GLU A 38 21.04 13.23 23.65
C GLU A 38 19.56 12.82 23.80
N ALA A 39 18.65 13.78 23.68
CA ALA A 39 17.22 13.53 23.77
C ALA A 39 16.71 12.72 22.57
N TYR A 40 17.22 12.99 21.36
CA TYR A 40 16.93 12.20 20.17
C TYR A 40 17.43 10.75 20.31
N ASP A 41 18.65 10.54 20.79
CA ASP A 41 19.20 9.21 21.01
C ASP A 41 18.41 8.41 22.06
N ALA A 42 17.96 9.07 23.13
CA ALA A 42 17.11 8.44 24.14
C ALA A 42 15.73 8.07 23.58
N LEU A 43 15.13 8.95 22.78
CA LEU A 43 13.84 8.72 22.12
C LEU A 43 13.93 7.53 21.15
N ARG A 44 14.88 7.54 20.22
CA ARG A 44 15.03 6.48 19.22
C ARG A 44 15.31 5.11 19.84
N ALA A 45 16.13 5.06 20.91
CA ALA A 45 16.38 3.83 21.65
C ALA A 45 15.10 3.26 22.29
N ARG A 46 14.19 4.11 22.76
CA ARG A 46 12.89 3.70 23.29
C ARG A 46 11.95 3.22 22.19
N LEU A 47 11.86 3.95 21.08
CA LEU A 47 11.00 3.61 19.94
C LEU A 47 11.43 2.27 19.33
N GLY A 48 12.72 2.02 19.11
CA GLY A 48 13.26 0.76 18.58
C GLY A 48 12.99 -0.48 19.44
N ARG A 49 12.62 -0.31 20.72
CA ARG A 49 12.26 -1.42 21.62
C ARG A 49 10.77 -1.63 21.78
N THR A 50 9.96 -0.90 21.03
CA THR A 50 8.50 -0.91 21.24
C THR A 50 7.88 -2.30 21.06
N ALA A 51 8.27 -3.04 20.02
CA ALA A 51 7.76 -4.38 19.78
C ALA A 51 8.09 -5.36 20.93
N GLU A 52 9.31 -5.29 21.46
CA GLU A 52 9.74 -6.07 22.64
C GLU A 52 8.88 -5.77 23.86
N LEU A 53 8.65 -4.48 24.12
CA LEU A 53 7.93 -4.02 25.31
C LEU A 53 6.43 -4.43 25.29
N TYR A 54 5.84 -4.60 24.12
CA TYR A 54 4.46 -5.08 23.97
C TYR A 54 4.36 -6.60 23.80
N GLY A 55 5.50 -7.30 23.63
CA GLY A 55 5.51 -8.74 23.34
C GLY A 55 4.74 -9.09 22.05
N ALA A 56 4.76 -8.17 21.07
CA ALA A 56 4.03 -8.34 19.82
C ALA A 56 4.74 -9.33 18.89
N SER A 57 4.01 -10.30 18.38
CA SER A 57 4.47 -11.14 17.27
C SER A 57 4.30 -10.40 15.93
N GLY A 58 5.06 -10.77 14.91
CA GLY A 58 4.89 -10.23 13.56
C GLY A 58 5.42 -8.81 13.32
N ALA A 59 5.98 -8.14 14.33
CA ALA A 59 6.69 -6.87 14.11
C ALA A 59 7.98 -7.15 13.31
N THR A 60 8.13 -6.48 12.18
CA THR A 60 9.23 -6.72 11.24
C THR A 60 10.49 -5.94 11.64
N ARG A 61 11.66 -6.46 11.25
CA ARG A 61 12.96 -5.77 11.48
C ARG A 61 12.97 -4.39 10.81
N THR A 62 12.38 -4.28 9.62
CA THR A 62 12.27 -3.02 8.88
C THR A 62 11.44 -2.00 9.67
N ALA A 63 10.25 -2.36 10.17
CA ALA A 63 9.43 -1.47 10.99
C ALA A 63 10.14 -1.06 12.30
N ILE A 64 10.81 -2.01 12.96
CA ILE A 64 11.59 -1.74 14.18
C ILE A 64 12.78 -0.81 13.89
N ALA A 65 13.47 -0.99 12.76
CA ALA A 65 14.57 -0.12 12.36
C ALA A 65 14.09 1.31 12.07
N MET A 66 12.95 1.48 11.37
CA MET A 66 12.36 2.78 11.09
C MET A 66 11.92 3.50 12.38
N LEU A 67 11.33 2.77 13.33
CA LEU A 67 11.05 3.31 14.67
C LEU A 67 12.33 3.66 15.44
N GLY A 68 13.37 2.83 15.33
CA GLY A 68 14.64 2.98 16.03
C GLY A 68 15.58 4.04 15.46
N ASP A 69 15.32 4.53 14.25
CA ASP A 69 16.01 5.70 13.67
C ASP A 69 15.06 6.53 12.78
N PRO A 70 14.28 7.42 13.39
CA PRO A 70 13.29 8.23 12.70
C PRO A 70 13.84 9.04 11.53
N LEU A 71 15.06 9.56 11.61
CA LEU A 71 15.70 10.31 10.51
C LEU A 71 16.20 9.39 9.39
N ALA A 72 16.36 8.09 9.62
CA ALA A 72 16.69 7.13 8.57
C ALA A 72 15.44 6.48 7.93
N ALA A 73 14.28 6.60 8.56
CA ALA A 73 13.03 5.98 8.09
C ALA A 73 12.64 6.40 6.66
N PRO A 74 12.71 7.70 6.26
CA PRO A 74 12.44 8.11 4.89
C PRO A 74 13.37 7.44 3.86
N GLY A 75 14.66 7.37 4.13
CA GLY A 75 15.61 6.69 3.23
C GLY A 75 15.28 5.21 3.02
N THR A 76 14.76 4.53 4.06
CA THR A 76 14.26 3.16 3.94
C THR A 76 13.02 3.11 3.05
N ALA A 77 12.06 4.02 3.22
CA ALA A 77 10.85 4.09 2.41
C ALA A 77 11.15 4.42 0.94
N ILE A 78 12.05 5.35 0.67
CA ILE A 78 12.56 5.67 -0.68
C ILE A 78 13.12 4.40 -1.33
N ALA A 79 13.98 3.67 -0.63
CA ALA A 79 14.58 2.46 -1.18
C ALA A 79 13.55 1.35 -1.47
N ILE A 80 12.49 1.23 -0.67
CA ILE A 80 11.37 0.32 -0.91
C ILE A 80 10.61 0.76 -2.18
N THR A 81 10.17 2.00 -2.22
CA THR A 81 9.36 2.53 -3.32
C THR A 81 10.11 2.63 -4.64
N ASP A 82 11.42 2.91 -4.64
CA ASP A 82 12.26 2.85 -5.84
C ASP A 82 12.33 1.44 -6.44
N ARG A 83 12.39 0.39 -5.59
CA ARG A 83 12.38 -0.99 -6.09
C ARG A 83 11.02 -1.40 -6.63
N LEU A 84 9.93 -0.93 -6.01
CA LEU A 84 8.57 -1.15 -6.52
C LEU A 84 8.36 -0.44 -7.86
N ASP A 85 8.73 0.83 -7.95
CA ASP A 85 8.67 1.62 -9.18
C ASP A 85 9.47 0.98 -10.33
N HIS A 86 10.69 0.51 -10.02
CA HIS A 86 11.50 -0.22 -11.00
C HIS A 86 10.82 -1.49 -11.50
N ALA A 87 10.13 -2.23 -10.63
CA ALA A 87 9.44 -3.46 -10.99
C ALA A 87 8.26 -3.22 -11.94
N VAL A 88 7.48 -2.15 -11.71
CA VAL A 88 6.30 -1.84 -12.53
C VAL A 88 6.64 -1.11 -13.83
N ARG A 89 7.70 -0.28 -13.85
CA ARG A 89 8.19 0.43 -15.05
C ARG A 89 9.15 -0.39 -15.90
N ALA A 90 9.44 -1.63 -15.52
CA ALA A 90 10.25 -2.54 -16.35
C ALA A 90 9.57 -2.75 -17.72
N LYS A 91 10.33 -3.17 -18.72
CA LYS A 91 9.82 -3.44 -20.09
C LYS A 91 8.62 -4.39 -20.13
N ALA A 92 8.49 -5.24 -19.12
CA ALA A 92 7.32 -6.05 -18.81
C ALA A 92 7.14 -6.00 -17.28
N LEU A 93 5.91 -5.93 -16.82
CA LEU A 93 5.59 -5.97 -15.39
C LEU A 93 6.32 -7.13 -14.68
N ASP A 94 7.13 -6.81 -13.68
CA ASP A 94 7.92 -7.79 -12.94
C ASP A 94 7.26 -8.15 -11.61
N LEU A 95 6.25 -9.01 -11.66
CA LEU A 95 5.57 -9.52 -10.45
C LEU A 95 6.52 -10.25 -9.48
N HIS A 96 7.59 -10.90 -9.99
CA HIS A 96 8.59 -11.51 -9.14
C HIS A 96 9.28 -10.47 -8.25
N ALA A 97 9.70 -9.33 -8.82
CA ALA A 97 10.33 -8.25 -8.06
C ALA A 97 9.37 -7.66 -7.01
N LEU A 98 8.08 -7.52 -7.31
CA LEU A 98 7.07 -7.11 -6.32
C LEU A 98 6.98 -8.11 -5.16
N PHE A 99 6.97 -9.42 -5.44
CA PHE A 99 6.93 -10.45 -4.39
C PHE A 99 8.22 -10.51 -3.57
N VAL A 100 9.38 -10.24 -4.18
CA VAL A 100 10.66 -10.08 -3.45
C VAL A 100 10.58 -8.91 -2.47
N GLU A 101 9.99 -7.79 -2.87
CA GLU A 101 9.84 -6.65 -1.97
C GLU A 101 8.80 -6.92 -0.86
N CYS A 102 7.70 -7.57 -1.16
CA CYS A 102 6.76 -8.07 -0.14
C CYS A 102 7.45 -8.97 0.90
N ALA A 103 8.33 -9.86 0.45
CA ALA A 103 9.12 -10.71 1.34
C ALA A 103 10.03 -9.89 2.26
N ARG A 104 10.73 -8.90 1.71
CA ARG A 104 11.61 -8.01 2.49
C ARG A 104 10.84 -7.21 3.53
N CYS A 105 9.73 -6.59 3.17
CA CYS A 105 8.88 -5.84 4.10
C CYS A 105 8.33 -6.72 5.23
N SER A 106 8.09 -8.01 4.97
CA SER A 106 7.51 -8.95 5.94
C SER A 106 8.51 -9.87 6.66
N ASP A 107 9.82 -9.65 6.49
CA ASP A 107 10.91 -10.49 7.02
C ASP A 107 10.80 -11.98 6.66
N VAL A 108 10.32 -12.25 5.47
CA VAL A 108 10.20 -13.59 4.90
C VAL A 108 11.36 -13.82 3.94
N GLU A 109 11.81 -15.07 3.79
CA GLU A 109 12.83 -15.43 2.79
C GLU A 109 12.32 -15.07 1.39
N PRO A 110 13.03 -14.21 0.64
CA PRO A 110 12.61 -13.85 -0.70
C PRO A 110 12.64 -15.05 -1.66
N PRO A 111 11.73 -15.11 -2.63
CA PRO A 111 11.84 -16.05 -3.74
C PRO A 111 13.19 -15.92 -4.46
N SER A 112 13.72 -17.04 -4.96
CA SER A 112 14.98 -17.03 -5.71
C SER A 112 14.81 -16.40 -7.09
N ASP A 113 15.93 -15.97 -7.69
CA ASP A 113 15.96 -15.40 -9.06
C ASP A 113 15.57 -16.41 -10.15
N ASP A 114 15.40 -17.70 -9.79
CA ASP A 114 14.88 -18.74 -10.69
C ASP A 114 13.44 -18.48 -11.18
N PHE A 115 12.75 -17.50 -10.62
CA PHE A 115 11.43 -17.04 -11.06
C PHE A 115 11.44 -15.67 -11.73
N GLY A 116 12.60 -15.05 -11.85
CA GLY A 116 12.73 -13.72 -12.43
C GLY A 116 12.64 -13.68 -13.97
N PRO A 117 12.70 -12.47 -14.58
CA PRO A 117 12.51 -12.27 -16.01
C PRO A 117 13.43 -13.10 -16.90
N ALA A 118 14.71 -13.27 -16.53
CA ALA A 118 15.67 -14.05 -17.30
C ALA A 118 15.31 -15.53 -17.39
N MET A 119 14.80 -16.10 -16.29
CA MET A 119 14.29 -17.47 -16.28
C MET A 119 13.02 -17.59 -17.10
N THR A 120 12.10 -16.62 -16.97
CA THR A 120 10.88 -16.54 -17.79
C THR A 120 11.23 -16.56 -19.28
N GLU A 121 12.17 -15.73 -19.75
CA GLU A 121 12.64 -15.74 -21.14
C GLU A 121 13.18 -17.13 -21.55
N THR A 122 13.94 -17.79 -20.69
CA THR A 122 14.49 -19.14 -20.94
C THR A 122 13.37 -20.17 -21.06
N LEU A 123 12.37 -20.13 -20.21
CA LEU A 123 11.20 -21.02 -20.24
C LEU A 123 10.38 -20.81 -21.52
N LEU A 124 10.14 -19.54 -21.88
CA LEU A 124 9.41 -19.19 -23.10
C LEU A 124 10.13 -19.63 -24.38
N ALA A 125 11.46 -19.54 -24.41
CA ALA A 125 12.26 -20.00 -25.53
C ALA A 125 12.22 -21.52 -25.71
N ARG A 126 12.03 -22.31 -24.64
CA ARG A 126 11.88 -23.77 -24.72
C ARG A 126 10.47 -24.21 -25.16
N ALA A 127 9.49 -23.35 -24.98
CA ALA A 127 8.07 -23.63 -25.26
C ALA A 127 7.60 -22.90 -26.53
N GLU A 128 8.27 -23.17 -27.65
CA GLU A 128 7.87 -22.60 -28.94
C GLU A 128 6.60 -23.26 -29.48
N GLY A 129 5.64 -22.42 -29.85
CA GLY A 129 4.37 -22.86 -30.41
C GLY A 129 3.27 -23.08 -29.37
N PHE A 130 2.06 -23.22 -29.88
CA PHE A 130 0.83 -23.16 -29.10
C PHE A 130 0.74 -24.29 -28.05
N ASP A 131 0.92 -25.55 -28.48
CA ASP A 131 0.76 -26.71 -27.60
C ASP A 131 1.86 -26.79 -26.55
N ALA A 132 3.13 -26.51 -26.94
CA ALA A 132 4.26 -26.48 -26.01
C ALA A 132 4.06 -25.37 -24.94
N ARG A 133 3.47 -24.25 -25.31
CA ARG A 133 3.15 -23.16 -24.36
C ARG A 133 2.05 -23.56 -23.38
N LEU A 134 1.04 -24.30 -23.84
CA LEU A 134 0.01 -24.86 -22.97
C LEU A 134 0.58 -25.91 -22.00
N ASP A 135 1.48 -26.76 -22.47
CA ASP A 135 2.13 -27.76 -21.63
C ASP A 135 2.99 -27.09 -20.55
N LEU A 136 3.74 -26.03 -20.90
CA LEU A 136 4.47 -25.22 -19.93
C LEU A 136 3.53 -24.55 -18.92
N ALA A 137 2.38 -24.05 -19.34
CA ALA A 137 1.40 -23.46 -18.42
C ALA A 137 0.91 -24.49 -17.39
N VAL A 138 0.64 -25.73 -17.80
CA VAL A 138 0.26 -26.83 -16.90
C VAL A 138 1.39 -27.18 -15.93
N GLU A 139 2.65 -27.20 -16.39
CA GLU A 139 3.83 -27.42 -15.55
C GLU A 139 3.92 -26.35 -14.44
N LEU A 140 3.85 -25.07 -14.82
CA LEU A 140 3.94 -23.94 -13.89
C LEU A 140 2.78 -23.91 -12.88
N LEU A 141 1.55 -24.22 -13.30
CA LEU A 141 0.42 -24.36 -12.40
C LEU A 141 0.63 -25.51 -11.39
N THR A 142 1.20 -26.62 -11.85
CA THR A 142 1.50 -27.79 -11.00
C THR A 142 2.58 -27.44 -9.97
N ASP A 143 3.60 -26.69 -10.38
CA ASP A 143 4.65 -26.21 -9.49
C ASP A 143 4.10 -25.21 -8.45
N ALA A 144 3.27 -24.25 -8.88
CA ALA A 144 2.59 -23.34 -7.98
C ALA A 144 1.72 -24.07 -6.95
N ARG A 145 0.99 -25.10 -7.38
CA ARG A 145 0.17 -25.94 -6.48
C ARG A 145 1.02 -26.67 -5.45
N ARG A 146 2.16 -27.23 -5.85
CA ARG A 146 3.07 -27.92 -4.94
C ARG A 146 3.60 -26.99 -3.85
N GLU A 147 4.04 -25.77 -4.21
CA GLU A 147 4.50 -24.77 -3.24
C GLU A 147 3.33 -24.29 -2.36
N LEU A 148 2.13 -24.17 -2.89
CA LEU A 148 0.95 -23.81 -2.12
C LEU A 148 0.60 -24.89 -1.07
N ASP A 149 0.76 -26.17 -1.41
CA ASP A 149 0.58 -27.27 -0.45
C ASP A 149 1.64 -27.23 0.67
N VAL A 150 2.88 -26.82 0.36
CA VAL A 150 3.93 -26.55 1.36
C VAL A 150 3.53 -25.36 2.25
N ALA A 151 3.02 -24.27 1.67
CA ALA A 151 2.60 -23.10 2.42
C ALA A 151 1.57 -23.41 3.51
N PHE A 152 0.65 -24.31 3.22
CA PHE A 152 -0.41 -24.73 4.15
C PHE A 152 -0.15 -26.06 4.86
N ALA A 153 1.07 -26.61 4.82
CA ALA A 153 1.38 -27.92 5.41
C ALA A 153 1.13 -28.00 6.93
N ALA A 154 1.27 -26.86 7.64
CA ALA A 154 0.96 -26.77 9.07
C ALA A 154 -0.54 -26.79 9.40
N ILE A 155 -1.41 -26.64 8.39
CA ILE A 155 -2.87 -26.61 8.52
C ILE A 155 -3.44 -27.89 7.93
N PRO A 156 -4.03 -28.80 8.73
CA PRO A 156 -4.67 -30.02 8.22
C PRO A 156 -5.73 -29.70 7.16
N VAL A 157 -5.80 -30.51 6.11
CA VAL A 157 -6.70 -30.26 4.97
C VAL A 157 -8.16 -30.15 5.43
N GLU A 158 -8.56 -30.99 6.38
CA GLU A 158 -9.90 -30.99 6.98
C GLU A 158 -10.21 -29.71 7.79
N GLU A 159 -9.19 -28.98 8.27
CA GLU A 159 -9.35 -27.73 9.02
C GLU A 159 -9.35 -26.49 8.10
N ARG A 160 -8.86 -26.58 6.87
CA ARG A 160 -8.70 -25.41 5.97
C ARG A 160 -10.02 -24.71 5.69
N ALA A 161 -11.09 -25.47 5.49
CA ALA A 161 -12.42 -24.90 5.27
C ALA A 161 -12.94 -24.10 6.49
N ALA A 162 -12.75 -24.63 7.69
CA ALA A 162 -13.13 -23.95 8.91
C ALA A 162 -12.24 -22.72 9.18
N LEU A 163 -10.95 -22.80 8.83
CA LEU A 163 -10.04 -21.67 8.94
C LEU A 163 -10.40 -20.55 7.95
N HIS A 164 -10.83 -20.90 6.73
CA HIS A 164 -11.34 -19.93 5.76
C HIS A 164 -12.54 -19.16 6.34
N ASP A 165 -13.55 -19.86 6.86
CA ASP A 165 -14.75 -19.24 7.44
C ASP A 165 -14.40 -18.39 8.67
N ALA A 166 -13.47 -18.85 9.52
CA ALA A 166 -12.98 -18.12 10.68
C ALA A 166 -12.17 -16.86 10.29
N THR A 167 -11.45 -16.89 9.17
CA THR A 167 -10.73 -15.74 8.63
C THR A 167 -11.71 -14.67 8.13
N GLN A 168 -12.75 -15.06 7.41
CA GLN A 168 -13.82 -14.14 6.99
C GLN A 168 -14.55 -13.51 8.16
N ALA A 169 -14.84 -14.28 9.23
CA ALA A 169 -15.42 -13.77 10.45
C ALA A 169 -14.49 -12.77 11.16
N LEU A 170 -13.19 -13.07 11.20
CA LEU A 170 -12.17 -12.17 11.77
C LEU A 170 -12.10 -10.84 11.00
N LEU A 171 -12.04 -10.87 9.67
CA LEU A 171 -12.10 -9.66 8.83
C LEU A 171 -13.35 -8.82 9.13
N SER A 172 -14.50 -9.47 9.21
CA SER A 172 -15.78 -8.78 9.50
C SER A 172 -15.81 -8.10 10.86
N THR A 173 -15.03 -8.58 11.83
CA THR A 173 -14.94 -8.00 13.18
C THR A 173 -14.28 -6.63 13.19
N PHE A 174 -13.36 -6.38 12.25
CA PHE A 174 -12.68 -5.09 12.14
C PHE A 174 -13.47 -4.05 11.33
N VAL A 175 -14.42 -4.45 10.52
CA VAL A 175 -15.18 -3.52 9.69
C VAL A 175 -15.96 -2.52 10.55
N GLY A 176 -15.62 -1.25 10.41
CA GLY A 176 -16.21 -0.15 11.18
C GLY A 176 -15.76 -0.07 12.63
N ASN A 177 -14.70 -0.78 13.03
CA ASN A 177 -14.21 -0.77 14.41
C ASN A 177 -12.67 -0.86 14.49
N VAL A 178 -12.02 0.22 14.88
CA VAL A 178 -10.55 0.28 15.05
C VAL A 178 -10.07 -0.60 16.22
N TYR A 179 -10.90 -0.81 17.24
CA TYR A 179 -10.60 -1.57 18.45
C TYR A 179 -11.65 -2.67 18.68
N PRO A 180 -11.69 -3.69 17.83
CA PRO A 180 -12.69 -4.73 18.01
C PRO A 180 -12.46 -5.51 19.31
N THR A 181 -13.54 -5.90 19.96
CA THR A 181 -13.48 -6.88 21.04
C THR A 181 -13.17 -8.24 20.43
N MET A 182 -12.04 -8.81 20.83
CA MET A 182 -11.57 -10.10 20.34
C MET A 182 -12.00 -11.21 21.31
N ASP A 183 -12.74 -12.18 20.82
CA ASP A 183 -13.04 -13.37 21.58
C ASP A 183 -11.87 -14.40 21.51
N PRO A 184 -11.85 -15.46 22.35
CA PRO A 184 -10.82 -16.49 22.31
C PRO A 184 -10.71 -17.23 20.97
N ALA A 185 -11.80 -17.33 20.20
CA ALA A 185 -11.81 -17.96 18.89
C ALA A 185 -11.00 -17.14 17.87
N HIS A 186 -11.13 -15.82 17.88
CA HIS A 186 -10.31 -14.93 17.06
C HIS A 186 -8.81 -15.11 17.36
N GLY A 187 -8.44 -15.20 18.63
CA GLY A 187 -7.06 -15.48 19.03
C GLY A 187 -6.54 -16.84 18.52
N ALA A 188 -7.39 -17.86 18.46
CA ALA A 188 -7.04 -19.16 17.90
C ALA A 188 -6.83 -19.06 16.37
N THR A 189 -7.73 -18.36 15.67
CA THR A 189 -7.61 -18.09 14.24
C THR A 189 -6.30 -17.38 13.93
N VAL A 190 -5.97 -16.28 14.62
CA VAL A 190 -4.71 -15.54 14.43
C VAL A 190 -3.49 -16.45 14.59
N ARG A 191 -3.47 -17.30 15.63
CA ARG A 191 -2.34 -18.24 15.82
C ARG A 191 -2.22 -19.26 14.69
N ARG A 192 -3.32 -19.68 14.06
CA ARG A 192 -3.30 -20.56 12.88
C ARG A 192 -2.79 -19.81 11.65
N LEU A 193 -3.25 -18.57 11.42
CA LEU A 193 -2.78 -17.75 10.30
C LEU A 193 -1.28 -17.49 10.36
N LEU A 194 -0.72 -17.30 11.55
CA LEU A 194 0.72 -17.13 11.75
C LEU A 194 1.56 -18.40 11.50
N GLN A 195 0.95 -19.58 11.32
CA GLN A 195 1.64 -20.82 10.99
C GLN A 195 1.79 -21.03 9.47
N ILE A 196 1.16 -20.22 8.64
CA ILE A 196 1.27 -20.32 7.18
C ILE A 196 2.71 -19.96 6.77
N ASP A 197 3.33 -20.83 5.97
CA ASP A 197 4.64 -20.55 5.38
C ASP A 197 4.51 -19.54 4.24
N ARG A 198 4.72 -18.26 4.58
CA ARG A 198 4.63 -17.16 3.63
C ARG A 198 5.73 -17.18 2.57
N ALA A 199 6.90 -17.79 2.84
CA ALA A 199 7.94 -17.95 1.83
C ALA A 199 7.49 -18.94 0.73
N ALA A 200 6.92 -20.07 1.12
CA ALA A 200 6.35 -21.03 0.16
C ALA A 200 5.17 -20.41 -0.62
N LEU A 201 4.34 -19.60 0.05
CA LEU A 201 3.23 -18.90 -0.58
C LEU A 201 3.73 -17.93 -1.67
N LEU A 202 4.81 -17.17 -1.40
CA LEU A 202 5.43 -16.27 -2.38
C LEU A 202 6.09 -17.04 -3.54
N ARG A 203 6.74 -18.19 -3.28
CA ARG A 203 7.28 -19.04 -4.36
C ARG A 203 6.17 -19.59 -5.26
N ALA A 204 5.05 -19.99 -4.67
CA ALA A 204 3.88 -20.41 -5.44
C ALA A 204 3.35 -19.28 -6.35
N ALA A 205 3.27 -18.06 -5.83
CA ALA A 205 2.84 -16.90 -6.60
C ALA A 205 3.83 -16.55 -7.72
N CYS A 206 5.14 -16.72 -7.51
CA CYS A 206 6.14 -16.51 -8.56
C CYS A 206 5.95 -17.50 -9.73
N SER A 207 5.72 -18.78 -9.45
CA SER A 207 5.41 -19.77 -10.51
C SER A 207 4.13 -19.41 -11.26
N ALA A 208 3.08 -19.02 -10.52
CA ALA A 208 1.80 -18.62 -11.08
C ALA A 208 1.89 -17.33 -11.92
N SER A 209 2.71 -16.35 -11.49
CA SER A 209 2.84 -15.08 -12.18
C SER A 209 3.45 -15.17 -13.58
N ILE A 210 4.23 -16.21 -13.88
CA ILE A 210 4.79 -16.41 -15.22
C ILE A 210 3.66 -16.63 -16.25
N VAL A 211 2.66 -17.45 -15.92
CA VAL A 211 1.52 -17.69 -16.82
C VAL A 211 0.50 -16.56 -16.80
N ALA A 212 0.55 -15.68 -15.82
CA ALA A 212 -0.32 -14.51 -15.75
C ALA A 212 0.18 -13.35 -16.63
N GLN A 213 1.42 -13.39 -17.12
CA GLN A 213 1.94 -12.31 -17.95
C GLN A 213 1.32 -12.32 -19.36
N PRO A 214 0.82 -11.18 -19.86
CA PRO A 214 0.35 -11.06 -21.25
C PRO A 214 1.39 -11.50 -22.29
N GLY A 215 2.66 -11.23 -22.04
CA GLY A 215 3.80 -11.66 -22.87
C GLY A 215 3.92 -13.19 -23.04
N PHE A 216 3.32 -13.97 -22.14
CA PHE A 216 3.22 -15.42 -22.28
C PHE A 216 2.26 -15.82 -23.41
N TRP A 217 1.18 -15.07 -23.63
CA TRP A 217 0.06 -15.42 -24.50
C TRP A 217 0.02 -14.62 -25.83
N MET A 218 0.42 -13.36 -25.79
CA MET A 218 0.38 -12.48 -26.96
C MET A 218 1.03 -13.05 -28.22
N PRO A 219 2.21 -13.73 -28.16
CA PRO A 219 2.80 -14.35 -29.34
C PRO A 219 1.98 -15.46 -29.97
N LEU A 220 1.01 -16.01 -29.25
CA LEU A 220 0.14 -17.10 -29.72
C LEU A 220 -1.12 -16.59 -30.42
N ARG A 221 -1.37 -15.30 -30.47
CA ARG A 221 -2.65 -14.70 -30.88
C ARG A 221 -3.09 -15.09 -32.31
N ASP A 222 -2.16 -15.16 -33.25
CA ASP A 222 -2.49 -15.53 -34.64
C ASP A 222 -2.87 -17.02 -34.74
N GLU A 223 -2.20 -17.91 -34.01
CA GLU A 223 -2.56 -19.31 -33.93
C GLU A 223 -3.89 -19.50 -33.18
N ALA A 224 -4.08 -18.79 -32.08
CA ALA A 224 -5.33 -18.76 -31.34
C ALA A 224 -6.52 -18.40 -32.25
N ARG A 225 -6.36 -17.41 -33.12
CA ARG A 225 -7.39 -17.00 -34.10
C ARG A 225 -7.70 -18.11 -35.10
N ARG A 226 -6.69 -18.82 -35.59
CA ARG A 226 -6.90 -19.97 -36.50
C ARG A 226 -7.65 -21.10 -35.78
N ARG A 227 -7.25 -21.44 -34.57
CA ARG A 227 -7.89 -22.49 -33.74
C ARG A 227 -9.31 -22.12 -33.35
N ALA A 228 -9.57 -20.86 -32.98
CA ALA A 228 -10.92 -20.37 -32.64
C ALA A 228 -11.94 -20.64 -33.75
N ALA A 229 -11.54 -20.50 -35.01
CA ALA A 229 -12.45 -20.72 -36.15
C ALA A 229 -12.94 -22.20 -36.22
N ALA A 230 -12.11 -23.16 -35.86
CA ALA A 230 -12.41 -24.59 -35.92
C ALA A 230 -12.89 -25.20 -34.57
N SER A 231 -12.70 -24.49 -33.46
CA SER A 231 -12.96 -25.04 -32.13
C SER A 231 -14.45 -25.27 -31.86
N THR A 232 -14.72 -26.37 -31.17
CA THR A 232 -16.02 -26.71 -30.58
C THR A 232 -15.93 -26.84 -29.06
N ALA A 233 -14.86 -26.34 -28.47
CA ALA A 233 -14.63 -26.39 -27.03
C ALA A 233 -15.75 -25.70 -26.24
N LYS A 234 -16.14 -26.30 -25.14
CA LYS A 234 -17.17 -25.79 -24.22
C LYS A 234 -16.82 -26.18 -22.79
N LEU A 235 -17.21 -25.34 -21.86
CA LEU A 235 -17.17 -25.64 -20.45
C LEU A 235 -18.39 -25.04 -19.77
N ASP A 236 -19.13 -25.82 -19.01
CA ASP A 236 -20.32 -25.34 -18.29
C ASP A 236 -19.94 -24.18 -17.35
N GLY A 237 -20.75 -23.12 -17.38
CA GLY A 237 -20.50 -21.89 -16.63
C GLY A 237 -19.57 -20.89 -17.36
N ILE A 238 -19.17 -21.20 -18.62
CA ILE A 238 -18.52 -20.23 -19.50
C ILE A 238 -19.30 -20.18 -20.80
N GLU A 239 -19.77 -19.00 -21.16
CA GLU A 239 -20.51 -18.72 -22.37
C GLU A 239 -19.63 -18.01 -23.39
N GLY A 240 -19.93 -18.18 -24.68
CA GLY A 240 -19.17 -17.58 -25.76
C GLY A 240 -18.28 -18.59 -26.51
N LYS A 241 -17.23 -18.10 -27.16
CA LYS A 241 -16.37 -18.90 -28.02
C LYS A 241 -15.08 -19.28 -27.29
N LEU A 242 -14.93 -20.58 -26.99
CA LEU A 242 -13.68 -21.11 -26.43
C LEU A 242 -12.78 -21.68 -27.53
N ILE A 243 -11.48 -21.48 -27.38
CA ILE A 243 -10.43 -22.02 -28.25
C ILE A 243 -10.02 -23.41 -27.76
N GLU A 244 -9.78 -23.53 -26.44
CA GLU A 244 -9.25 -24.75 -25.82
C GLU A 244 -9.79 -24.88 -24.39
N VAL A 245 -9.99 -26.11 -23.96
CA VAL A 245 -10.23 -26.46 -22.55
C VAL A 245 -9.36 -27.67 -22.22
N ARG A 246 -8.53 -27.56 -21.16
CA ARG A 246 -7.71 -28.65 -20.66
C ARG A 246 -7.96 -28.89 -19.18
N ASP A 247 -8.06 -30.12 -18.79
CA ASP A 247 -8.03 -30.48 -17.37
C ASP A 247 -6.58 -30.42 -16.85
N THR A 248 -6.40 -29.82 -15.69
CA THR A 248 -5.11 -29.77 -14.98
C THR A 248 -5.29 -30.26 -13.54
N PRO A 249 -4.20 -30.60 -12.83
CA PRO A 249 -4.28 -30.95 -11.41
C PRO A 249 -4.85 -29.84 -10.52
N CYS A 250 -4.86 -28.57 -11.01
CA CYS A 250 -5.35 -27.41 -10.28
C CYS A 250 -6.80 -27.04 -10.65
N GLY A 251 -7.40 -27.72 -11.61
CA GLY A 251 -8.70 -27.41 -12.20
C GLY A 251 -8.59 -27.08 -13.70
N PRO A 252 -9.66 -26.67 -14.35
CA PRO A 252 -9.64 -26.39 -15.79
C PRO A 252 -8.70 -25.22 -16.17
N LEU A 253 -7.99 -25.38 -17.29
CA LEU A 253 -7.35 -24.32 -18.06
C LEU A 253 -8.25 -24.03 -19.26
N VAL A 254 -8.56 -22.76 -19.49
CA VAL A 254 -9.49 -22.32 -20.53
C VAL A 254 -8.85 -21.22 -21.36
N LEU A 255 -8.94 -21.33 -22.68
CA LEU A 255 -8.61 -20.25 -23.61
C LEU A 255 -9.88 -19.73 -24.26
N GLY A 256 -10.23 -18.48 -24.01
CA GLY A 256 -11.30 -17.73 -24.62
C GLY A 256 -10.95 -17.24 -26.02
N GLY A 257 -11.94 -16.72 -26.71
CA GLY A 257 -11.83 -16.34 -28.13
C GLY A 257 -11.48 -14.88 -28.38
N PHE A 258 -12.19 -14.28 -29.34
CA PHE A 258 -12.00 -12.91 -29.80
C PHE A 258 -13.35 -12.16 -29.87
N ALA A 259 -14.36 -12.68 -29.24
CA ALA A 259 -15.68 -12.14 -29.20
C ALA A 259 -16.20 -12.27 -27.78
N LYS A 260 -17.19 -11.51 -27.43
CA LYS A 260 -17.76 -11.49 -26.09
C LYS A 260 -17.96 -12.87 -25.48
N ASN A 261 -17.33 -13.09 -24.37
CA ASN A 261 -17.47 -14.25 -23.51
C ASN A 261 -18.07 -13.86 -22.15
N ARG A 262 -18.51 -14.87 -21.40
CA ARG A 262 -18.93 -14.69 -20.01
C ARG A 262 -18.35 -15.80 -19.15
N TYR A 263 -17.52 -15.41 -18.20
CA TYR A 263 -16.83 -16.31 -17.26
C TYR A 263 -17.55 -16.30 -15.91
N ALA A 264 -18.36 -17.33 -15.64
CA ALA A 264 -19.22 -17.39 -14.46
C ALA A 264 -18.90 -18.60 -13.53
N ARG A 265 -17.72 -19.18 -13.67
CA ARG A 265 -17.26 -20.27 -12.79
C ARG A 265 -15.77 -20.16 -12.50
N PRO A 266 -15.29 -20.66 -11.33
CA PRO A 266 -13.86 -20.72 -11.05
C PRO A 266 -13.14 -21.70 -11.98
N VAL A 267 -11.95 -21.30 -12.44
CA VAL A 267 -11.01 -22.11 -13.20
C VAL A 267 -9.59 -21.86 -12.70
N ALA A 268 -8.69 -22.81 -12.92
CA ALA A 268 -7.30 -22.65 -12.51
C ALA A 268 -6.58 -21.58 -13.33
N LEU A 269 -6.88 -21.51 -14.64
CA LEU A 269 -6.36 -20.49 -15.54
C LEU A 269 -7.38 -20.21 -16.64
N ALA A 270 -7.77 -18.95 -16.78
CA ALA A 270 -8.51 -18.47 -17.94
C ALA A 270 -7.65 -17.43 -18.67
N VAL A 271 -7.61 -17.49 -20.00
CA VAL A 271 -6.98 -16.48 -20.85
C VAL A 271 -7.98 -16.11 -21.94
N ASP A 272 -8.36 -14.86 -22.03
CA ASP A 272 -9.15 -14.33 -23.15
C ASP A 272 -8.26 -13.56 -24.14
N PHE A 273 -8.51 -13.75 -25.43
CA PHE A 273 -7.75 -13.10 -26.48
C PHE A 273 -8.42 -11.82 -27.01
N GLY A 274 -9.59 -11.46 -26.46
CA GLY A 274 -10.28 -10.19 -26.71
C GLY A 274 -11.77 -10.33 -26.94
N GLY A 275 -12.47 -9.28 -26.66
CA GLY A 275 -13.93 -9.15 -26.67
C GLY A 275 -14.31 -8.17 -25.59
N ASP A 276 -15.53 -7.65 -25.57
CA ASP A 276 -16.01 -6.90 -24.41
C ASP A 276 -16.69 -7.90 -23.46
N ASP A 277 -15.93 -8.47 -22.55
CA ASP A 277 -16.25 -9.66 -21.80
C ASP A 277 -16.99 -9.38 -20.48
N THR A 278 -17.51 -10.41 -19.85
CA THR A 278 -18.07 -10.33 -18.51
C THR A 278 -17.43 -11.39 -17.62
N TRP A 279 -16.67 -10.95 -16.69
CA TRP A 279 -16.04 -11.77 -15.67
C TRP A 279 -16.88 -11.74 -14.41
N SER A 280 -17.89 -12.60 -14.33
CA SER A 280 -18.68 -12.71 -13.12
C SER A 280 -18.18 -13.89 -12.30
N ALA A 281 -17.93 -13.63 -11.07
CA ALA A 281 -17.56 -14.64 -10.13
C ALA A 281 -16.08 -14.94 -10.02
N ALA A 282 -15.87 -16.05 -9.49
CA ALA A 282 -14.68 -16.68 -9.04
C ALA A 282 -13.67 -17.08 -10.14
N ALA A 283 -13.80 -16.65 -11.38
CA ALA A 283 -12.80 -16.97 -12.41
C ALA A 283 -11.44 -16.34 -12.12
N SER A 284 -11.43 -15.23 -11.38
CA SER A 284 -10.23 -14.48 -11.00
C SER A 284 -10.05 -14.35 -9.49
N ALA A 285 -10.72 -15.15 -8.69
CA ALA A 285 -10.62 -15.10 -7.23
C ALA A 285 -10.31 -16.49 -6.65
N ALA A 286 -9.45 -16.55 -5.64
CA ALA A 286 -9.18 -17.77 -4.91
C ALA A 286 -10.07 -17.83 -3.67
N GLU A 287 -10.95 -18.81 -3.68
CA GLU A 287 -11.90 -19.08 -2.60
C GLU A 287 -11.80 -20.54 -2.16
N ARG A 288 -12.64 -20.89 -1.19
CA ARG A 288 -12.75 -22.26 -0.67
C ARG A 288 -12.97 -23.28 -1.78
N GLY A 289 -12.02 -24.18 -1.95
CA GLY A 289 -12.02 -25.23 -2.99
C GLY A 289 -11.40 -24.80 -4.33
N HIS A 290 -10.93 -23.57 -4.44
CA HIS A 290 -10.25 -23.02 -5.61
C HIS A 290 -9.05 -22.17 -5.18
N GLU A 291 -8.06 -22.79 -4.53
CA GLU A 291 -6.95 -22.11 -3.88
C GLU A 291 -5.92 -21.53 -4.86
N LEU A 292 -6.05 -21.80 -6.15
CA LEU A 292 -5.22 -21.22 -7.21
C LEU A 292 -6.10 -20.85 -8.40
N THR A 293 -6.21 -19.56 -8.68
CA THR A 293 -6.97 -19.04 -9.83
C THR A 293 -6.19 -17.93 -10.53
N ILE A 294 -6.14 -17.98 -11.84
CA ILE A 294 -5.46 -16.97 -12.68
C ILE A 294 -6.40 -16.60 -13.82
N ALA A 295 -6.55 -15.31 -14.08
CA ALA A 295 -7.24 -14.80 -15.25
C ALA A 295 -6.35 -13.77 -15.98
N VAL A 296 -6.32 -13.84 -17.30
CA VAL A 296 -5.61 -12.92 -18.17
C VAL A 296 -6.57 -12.48 -19.26
N ASP A 297 -6.90 -11.21 -19.31
CA ASP A 297 -7.54 -10.60 -20.46
C ASP A 297 -6.53 -9.83 -21.31
N LEU A 298 -6.63 -9.93 -22.62
CA LEU A 298 -5.67 -9.29 -23.50
C LEU A 298 -6.24 -8.08 -24.23
N TYR A 299 -7.55 -8.00 -24.41
CA TYR A 299 -8.19 -6.90 -25.10
C TYR A 299 -9.70 -6.89 -24.88
N GLY A 300 -10.23 -5.82 -24.48
CA GLY A 300 -11.67 -5.61 -24.38
C GLY A 300 -11.97 -4.31 -23.64
N ASN A 301 -13.24 -3.98 -23.50
CA ASN A 301 -13.73 -3.10 -22.46
C ASN A 301 -14.62 -3.97 -21.57
N ASP A 302 -14.05 -4.44 -20.49
CA ASP A 302 -14.54 -5.58 -19.76
C ASP A 302 -15.34 -5.19 -18.50
N SER A 303 -16.19 -6.10 -18.07
CA SER A 303 -16.95 -5.92 -16.84
C SER A 303 -16.64 -7.03 -15.86
N TYR A 304 -15.93 -6.67 -14.82
CA TYR A 304 -15.60 -7.54 -13.70
C TYR A 304 -16.62 -7.35 -12.57
N GLU A 305 -17.43 -8.37 -12.32
CA GLU A 305 -18.56 -8.34 -11.39
C GLU A 305 -18.34 -9.36 -10.27
N ALA A 306 -18.66 -9.01 -9.01
CA ALA A 306 -18.63 -9.99 -7.93
C ALA A 306 -19.72 -11.07 -8.12
N PRO A 307 -19.44 -12.36 -7.79
CA PRO A 307 -20.38 -13.46 -7.99
C PRO A 307 -21.63 -13.37 -7.11
N ALA A 308 -21.47 -12.78 -5.96
CA ALA A 308 -22.53 -12.55 -4.97
C ALA A 308 -22.09 -11.44 -4.02
N PRO A 309 -23.02 -10.79 -3.30
CA PRO A 309 -22.68 -9.82 -2.28
C PRO A 309 -21.70 -10.41 -1.24
N GLY A 310 -20.59 -9.71 -1.01
CA GLY A 310 -19.55 -10.11 -0.06
C GLY A 310 -18.64 -11.28 -0.48
N ALA A 311 -18.78 -11.82 -1.68
CA ALA A 311 -17.87 -12.82 -2.21
C ALA A 311 -16.54 -12.21 -2.64
N ALA A 312 -15.44 -12.94 -2.43
CA ALA A 312 -14.13 -12.55 -2.94
C ALA A 312 -14.12 -12.53 -4.48
N SER A 313 -13.43 -11.55 -5.08
CA SER A 313 -13.46 -11.34 -6.54
C SER A 313 -12.25 -10.57 -7.05
N HIS A 314 -12.08 -10.56 -8.37
CA HIS A 314 -11.13 -9.69 -9.08
C HIS A 314 -9.69 -9.78 -8.54
N GLY A 315 -9.07 -10.94 -8.69
CA GLY A 315 -7.71 -11.17 -8.21
C GLY A 315 -7.55 -11.23 -6.69
N ALA A 316 -8.64 -11.41 -5.92
CA ALA A 316 -8.54 -11.51 -4.47
C ALA A 316 -8.50 -12.95 -3.97
N ALA A 317 -7.76 -13.18 -2.88
CA ALA A 317 -7.56 -14.52 -2.32
C ALA A 317 -7.80 -14.57 -0.80
N CYS A 318 -8.41 -15.69 -0.36
CA CYS A 318 -8.44 -16.10 1.03
C CYS A 318 -7.87 -17.52 1.15
N LEU A 319 -6.72 -17.68 1.83
CA LEU A 319 -6.01 -18.97 1.96
C LEU A 319 -5.64 -19.59 0.59
N GLY A 320 -5.16 -18.77 -0.33
CA GLY A 320 -4.81 -19.20 -1.68
C GLY A 320 -4.09 -18.11 -2.47
N ILE A 321 -4.07 -18.27 -3.79
CA ILE A 321 -3.48 -17.32 -4.73
C ILE A 321 -4.50 -16.99 -5.82
N ALA A 322 -4.75 -15.72 -6.05
CA ALA A 322 -5.52 -15.22 -7.18
C ALA A 322 -4.73 -14.13 -7.92
N ILE A 323 -4.62 -14.26 -9.23
CA ILE A 323 -3.96 -13.28 -10.09
C ILE A 323 -4.89 -12.94 -11.24
N LEU A 324 -5.26 -11.67 -11.37
CA LEU A 324 -5.97 -11.12 -12.52
C LEU A 324 -5.05 -10.11 -13.21
N VAL A 325 -4.87 -10.25 -14.51
CA VAL A 325 -4.15 -9.28 -15.34
C VAL A 325 -5.03 -8.92 -16.52
N ASP A 326 -5.35 -7.65 -16.64
CA ASP A 326 -5.91 -7.04 -17.84
C ASP A 326 -4.81 -6.28 -18.59
N GLN A 327 -4.83 -6.36 -19.90
CA GLN A 327 -3.78 -5.75 -20.72
C GLN A 327 -4.23 -4.45 -21.35
N PHE A 328 -5.47 -4.36 -21.83
CA PHE A 328 -5.99 -3.20 -22.54
C PHE A 328 -7.50 -3.13 -22.49
N GLY A 329 -8.02 -2.03 -22.10
CA GLY A 329 -9.47 -1.76 -22.13
C GLY A 329 -9.80 -0.47 -21.40
N ASP A 330 -11.06 -0.05 -21.44
CA ASP A 330 -11.64 0.85 -20.46
C ASP A 330 -12.54 -0.02 -19.59
N ASP A 331 -12.06 -0.43 -18.40
CA ASP A 331 -12.60 -1.56 -17.68
C ASP A 331 -13.38 -1.15 -16.41
N ARG A 332 -14.21 -2.05 -15.95
CA ARG A 332 -15.00 -1.80 -14.74
C ARG A 332 -14.90 -2.95 -13.75
N TYR A 333 -14.34 -2.67 -12.60
CA TYR A 333 -14.20 -3.59 -11.47
C TYR A 333 -15.19 -3.25 -10.36
N ALA A 334 -16.21 -4.08 -10.15
CA ALA A 334 -17.24 -3.85 -9.13
C ALA A 334 -17.31 -5.01 -8.14
N GLY A 335 -16.82 -4.77 -6.92
CA GLY A 335 -16.83 -5.74 -5.82
C GLY A 335 -17.29 -5.11 -4.50
N GLU A 336 -17.42 -5.93 -3.46
CA GLU A 336 -17.74 -5.42 -2.12
C GLU A 336 -16.55 -5.56 -1.19
N ARG A 337 -16.25 -6.78 -0.77
CA ARG A 337 -15.19 -7.07 0.21
C ARG A 337 -14.26 -8.15 -0.28
N LEU A 338 -13.01 -8.06 0.14
CA LEU A 338 -11.95 -8.95 -0.31
C LEU A 338 -11.94 -9.03 -1.84
N THR A 339 -11.59 -7.91 -2.48
CA THR A 339 -11.68 -7.73 -3.93
C THR A 339 -10.51 -6.91 -4.47
N GLN A 340 -10.37 -6.86 -5.78
CA GLN A 340 -9.39 -5.98 -6.46
C GLN A 340 -7.97 -6.14 -5.88
N GLY A 341 -7.41 -7.34 -6.02
CA GLY A 341 -6.06 -7.66 -5.60
C GLY A 341 -5.87 -7.81 -4.09
N ALA A 342 -6.93 -8.06 -3.32
CA ALA A 342 -6.80 -8.23 -1.87
C ALA A 342 -6.34 -9.64 -1.47
N GLY A 343 -5.44 -9.74 -0.47
CA GLY A 343 -4.93 -11.01 0.04
C GLY A 343 -5.19 -11.21 1.54
N ALA A 344 -6.06 -12.17 1.90
CA ALA A 344 -6.30 -12.57 3.27
C ALA A 344 -5.67 -13.95 3.56
N ALA A 345 -4.56 -13.98 4.31
CA ALA A 345 -3.78 -15.20 4.53
C ALA A 345 -3.47 -15.94 3.21
N GLY A 346 -3.35 -15.18 2.14
CA GLY A 346 -3.14 -15.58 0.77
C GLY A 346 -2.46 -14.48 -0.02
N ILE A 347 -2.42 -14.63 -1.34
CA ILE A 347 -1.89 -13.59 -2.24
C ILE A 347 -2.97 -13.23 -3.25
N GLY A 348 -3.38 -11.95 -3.22
CA GLY A 348 -4.26 -11.36 -4.23
C GLY A 348 -3.48 -10.39 -5.11
N VAL A 349 -3.70 -10.45 -6.42
CA VAL A 349 -3.08 -9.55 -7.40
C VAL A 349 -4.11 -9.17 -8.44
N LEU A 350 -4.25 -7.87 -8.66
CA LEU A 350 -4.91 -7.28 -9.82
C LEU A 350 -3.92 -6.35 -10.51
N CYS A 351 -3.69 -6.55 -11.79
CA CYS A 351 -2.94 -5.63 -12.63
C CYS A 351 -3.79 -5.27 -13.83
N ASP A 352 -4.14 -4.00 -13.96
CA ASP A 352 -4.62 -3.38 -15.19
C ASP A 352 -3.46 -2.62 -15.81
N LEU A 353 -3.18 -2.83 -17.07
CA LEU A 353 -1.97 -2.28 -17.67
C LEU A 353 -2.22 -1.06 -18.55
N ALA A 354 -3.44 -0.82 -18.97
CA ALA A 354 -3.80 0.40 -19.69
C ALA A 354 -5.30 0.52 -19.97
N GLY A 355 -5.85 1.61 -19.58
CA GLY A 355 -7.26 1.91 -19.83
C GLY A 355 -7.66 3.25 -19.24
N LYS A 356 -8.97 3.46 -19.18
CA LYS A 356 -9.58 4.39 -18.26
C LYS A 356 -10.55 3.63 -17.40
N ASP A 357 -10.11 3.28 -16.21
CA ASP A 357 -10.68 2.22 -15.45
C ASP A 357 -11.50 2.70 -14.24
N SER A 358 -12.39 1.87 -13.78
CA SER A 358 -13.22 2.19 -12.63
C SER A 358 -13.25 1.05 -11.62
N TYR A 359 -12.72 1.31 -10.44
CA TYR A 359 -12.65 0.38 -9.32
C TYR A 359 -13.61 0.80 -8.22
N VAL A 360 -14.61 -0.02 -7.92
CA VAL A 360 -15.60 0.25 -6.87
C VAL A 360 -15.64 -0.89 -5.86
N ALA A 361 -15.42 -0.57 -4.58
CA ALA A 361 -15.41 -1.54 -3.50
C ALA A 361 -15.99 -1.00 -2.18
N ASP A 362 -16.20 -1.89 -1.19
CA ASP A 362 -16.55 -1.51 0.19
C ASP A 362 -15.32 -1.58 1.10
N ALA A 363 -14.74 -2.77 1.31
CA ALA A 363 -13.64 -2.93 2.25
C ALA A 363 -12.70 -4.08 1.91
N TYR A 364 -11.45 -4.00 2.37
CA TYR A 364 -10.39 -4.94 2.04
C TYR A 364 -10.23 -5.09 0.52
N ALA A 365 -9.88 -4.00 -0.13
CA ALA A 365 -9.84 -3.92 -1.59
C ALA A 365 -8.61 -3.16 -2.08
N GLN A 366 -8.45 -3.12 -3.39
CA GLN A 366 -7.45 -2.27 -4.04
C GLN A 366 -6.05 -2.45 -3.43
N GLY A 367 -5.58 -3.71 -3.47
CA GLY A 367 -4.28 -4.09 -2.96
C GLY A 367 -4.19 -4.24 -1.44
N ALA A 368 -5.28 -4.58 -0.75
CA ALA A 368 -5.27 -4.76 0.70
C ALA A 368 -4.68 -6.11 1.14
N GLY A 369 -3.79 -6.13 2.12
CA GLY A 369 -3.22 -7.33 2.73
C GLY A 369 -3.68 -7.56 4.17
N PHE A 370 -3.98 -8.83 4.54
CA PHE A 370 -4.32 -9.25 5.89
C PHE A 370 -3.73 -10.64 6.16
N PHE A 371 -2.69 -10.76 6.98
CA PHE A 371 -1.86 -11.96 7.16
C PHE A 371 -1.34 -12.56 5.85
N GLY A 372 -1.29 -11.77 4.79
CA GLY A 372 -0.94 -12.15 3.43
C GLY A 372 -0.51 -10.96 2.60
N TYR A 373 -0.68 -11.03 1.30
CA TYR A 373 -0.19 -10.01 0.39
C TYR A 373 -1.29 -9.57 -0.57
N GLY A 374 -1.53 -8.26 -0.63
CA GLY A 374 -2.45 -7.67 -1.60
C GLY A 374 -1.69 -6.74 -2.54
N VAL A 375 -1.99 -6.82 -3.84
CA VAL A 375 -1.35 -6.01 -4.87
C VAL A 375 -2.40 -5.52 -5.86
N LEU A 376 -2.50 -4.22 -6.02
CA LEU A 376 -3.11 -3.57 -7.18
C LEU A 376 -2.00 -2.82 -7.92
N VAL A 377 -1.91 -3.01 -9.22
CA VAL A 377 -1.10 -2.19 -10.13
C VAL A 377 -2.02 -1.66 -11.21
N ASP A 378 -2.08 -0.36 -11.35
CA ASP A 378 -2.60 0.34 -12.52
C ASP A 378 -1.44 0.83 -13.38
N GLY A 379 -1.49 0.61 -14.67
CA GLY A 379 -0.39 0.88 -15.56
C GLY A 379 -0.45 2.26 -16.22
N ALA A 380 -1.61 2.67 -16.64
CA ALA A 380 -1.83 3.97 -17.26
C ALA A 380 -3.31 4.22 -17.54
N GLY A 381 -3.76 5.37 -17.16
CA GLY A 381 -5.14 5.79 -17.39
C GLY A 381 -5.40 7.16 -16.79
N ASN A 382 -6.66 7.52 -16.71
CA ASN A 382 -7.17 8.56 -15.82
C ASN A 382 -8.31 7.90 -15.05
N ASP A 383 -7.98 7.29 -13.94
CA ASP A 383 -8.74 6.23 -13.33
C ASP A 383 -9.54 6.69 -12.11
N THR A 384 -10.49 5.88 -11.68
CA THR A 384 -11.26 6.16 -10.48
C THR A 384 -11.24 4.97 -9.54
N LEU A 385 -10.68 5.16 -8.35
CA LEU A 385 -10.60 4.16 -7.30
C LEU A 385 -11.49 4.57 -6.13
N GLU A 386 -12.64 3.94 -5.97
CA GLU A 386 -13.57 4.19 -4.88
C GLU A 386 -13.64 3.00 -3.93
N ALA A 387 -13.35 3.23 -2.65
CA ALA A 387 -13.54 2.23 -1.60
C ALA A 387 -13.93 2.90 -0.28
N ALA A 388 -14.53 2.17 0.64
CA ALA A 388 -14.98 2.79 1.89
C ALA A 388 -14.00 2.60 3.04
N LEU A 389 -13.28 1.46 3.09
CA LEU A 389 -12.49 1.10 4.27
C LEU A 389 -11.41 0.06 3.94
N TYR A 390 -10.21 0.19 4.52
CA TYR A 390 -9.13 -0.79 4.39
C TYR A 390 -8.76 -1.09 2.93
N ALA A 391 -8.43 -0.05 2.17
CA ALA A 391 -8.18 -0.16 0.74
C ALA A 391 -6.99 0.68 0.28
N GLN A 392 -6.71 0.67 -1.02
CA GLN A 392 -5.71 1.52 -1.66
C GLN A 392 -4.32 1.38 -0.99
N GLY A 393 -3.79 0.16 -1.00
CA GLY A 393 -2.52 -0.16 -0.38
C GLY A 393 -2.60 -0.29 1.15
N PHE A 394 -3.65 -0.91 1.66
CA PHE A 394 -3.80 -1.18 3.09
C PHE A 394 -3.04 -2.43 3.53
N GLY A 395 -2.14 -2.29 4.49
CA GLY A 395 -1.41 -3.39 5.12
C GLY A 395 -1.88 -3.66 6.55
N ALA A 396 -2.53 -4.80 6.80
CA ALA A 396 -2.98 -5.24 8.12
C ALA A 396 -1.93 -6.11 8.84
N PRO A 397 -2.22 -6.68 10.01
CA PRO A 397 -1.24 -7.47 10.76
C PRO A 397 -0.53 -8.53 9.92
N ALA A 398 0.79 -8.58 10.01
CA ALA A 398 1.67 -9.53 9.33
C ALA A 398 1.46 -9.59 7.79
N ALA A 399 1.12 -8.46 7.17
CA ALA A 399 0.81 -8.38 5.75
C ALA A 399 1.54 -7.23 5.04
N VAL A 400 1.48 -7.25 3.72
CA VAL A 400 1.84 -6.12 2.86
C VAL A 400 0.66 -5.84 1.94
N GLY A 401 0.25 -4.58 1.86
CA GLY A 401 -0.72 -4.09 0.88
C GLY A 401 -0.05 -3.06 -0.03
N LEU A 402 -0.18 -3.26 -1.34
CA LEU A 402 0.39 -2.40 -2.37
C LEU A 402 -0.72 -1.88 -3.28
N CYS A 403 -0.80 -0.57 -3.44
CA CYS A 403 -1.53 0.10 -4.51
C CYS A 403 -0.52 0.93 -5.28
N ILE A 404 -0.31 0.59 -6.53
CA ILE A 404 0.69 1.22 -7.38
C ILE A 404 -0.01 1.72 -8.62
N ASP A 405 0.02 3.01 -8.82
CA ASP A 405 -0.33 3.69 -10.06
C ASP A 405 0.96 4.07 -10.79
N VAL A 406 1.01 3.84 -12.08
CA VAL A 406 2.23 4.13 -12.85
C VAL A 406 2.14 5.47 -13.55
N ALA A 407 0.97 5.88 -14.01
CA ALA A 407 0.76 7.17 -14.64
C ALA A 407 -0.72 7.45 -14.94
N GLY A 408 -1.20 8.60 -14.56
CA GLY A 408 -2.56 9.03 -14.86
C GLY A 408 -2.87 10.39 -14.22
N GLU A 409 -4.04 10.93 -14.48
CA GLU A 409 -4.66 11.96 -13.65
C GLU A 409 -5.82 11.28 -12.93
N ASP A 410 -5.56 10.82 -11.70
CA ASP A 410 -6.40 9.84 -11.04
C ASP A 410 -7.25 10.42 -9.92
N ARG A 411 -8.26 9.66 -9.56
CA ARG A 411 -9.11 10.02 -8.44
C ARG A 411 -9.27 8.86 -7.48
N ARG A 412 -8.67 8.96 -6.31
CA ARG A 412 -8.75 7.97 -5.24
C ARG A 412 -9.64 8.50 -4.11
N THR A 413 -10.74 7.81 -3.84
CA THR A 413 -11.75 8.30 -2.90
C THR A 413 -12.15 7.24 -1.88
N ALA A 414 -12.04 7.60 -0.59
CA ALA A 414 -12.74 6.87 0.47
C ALA A 414 -14.17 7.41 0.59
N THR A 415 -15.18 6.53 0.46
CA THR A 415 -16.57 6.93 0.19
C THR A 415 -17.38 7.42 1.40
N GLY A 416 -16.81 7.46 2.61
CA GLY A 416 -17.53 7.95 3.79
C GLY A 416 -18.63 7.03 4.34
N ARG A 417 -18.65 5.76 3.97
CA ARG A 417 -19.70 4.81 4.41
C ARG A 417 -19.66 4.50 5.90
N TYR A 418 -18.49 4.50 6.50
CA TYR A 418 -18.29 4.16 7.91
C TYR A 418 -18.10 5.42 8.75
N PRO A 419 -18.95 5.65 9.78
CA PRO A 419 -18.88 6.89 10.55
C PRO A 419 -17.55 7.02 11.30
N SER A 420 -17.20 8.26 11.65
CA SER A 420 -16.02 8.58 12.46
C SER A 420 -15.92 7.68 13.69
N SER A 421 -14.75 7.11 13.93
CA SER A 421 -14.44 6.33 15.13
C SER A 421 -14.47 7.17 16.42
N TYR A 422 -14.45 8.48 16.31
CA TYR A 422 -14.55 9.46 17.41
C TYR A 422 -15.91 10.12 17.50
N GLY A 423 -16.88 9.75 16.66
CA GLY A 423 -18.20 10.34 16.64
C GLY A 423 -18.27 11.77 16.13
N THR A 424 -17.25 12.22 15.38
CA THR A 424 -17.21 13.56 14.80
C THR A 424 -18.20 13.64 13.63
N ALA A 425 -19.12 14.60 13.70
CA ALA A 425 -20.14 14.76 12.65
C ALA A 425 -19.50 15.23 11.34
N GLY A 426 -19.83 14.58 10.24
CA GLY A 426 -19.28 14.89 8.92
C GLY A 426 -17.97 14.17 8.60
N GLU A 427 -17.34 13.53 9.60
CA GLU A 427 -16.12 12.76 9.42
C GLU A 427 -16.41 11.26 9.33
N PHE A 428 -15.50 10.52 8.72
CA PHE A 428 -15.65 9.09 8.50
C PHE A 428 -14.32 8.36 8.62
N MET A 429 -14.39 7.09 8.96
CA MET A 429 -13.21 6.21 9.04
C MET A 429 -12.88 5.65 7.67
N ALA A 430 -11.59 5.62 7.31
CA ALA A 430 -11.11 5.09 6.03
C ALA A 430 -10.01 4.03 6.20
N MET A 431 -8.93 4.29 6.93
CA MET A 431 -7.76 3.42 7.00
C MET A 431 -7.33 2.93 5.61
N SER A 432 -7.08 3.86 4.72
CA SER A 432 -6.80 3.63 3.30
C SER A 432 -5.64 4.51 2.84
N GLN A 433 -5.24 4.37 1.58
CA GLN A 433 -4.18 5.15 0.94
C GLN A 433 -2.84 5.04 1.69
N GLY A 434 -2.20 3.87 1.53
CA GLY A 434 -0.91 3.61 2.15
C GLY A 434 -0.98 3.49 3.67
N CYS A 435 -2.01 2.84 4.21
CA CYS A 435 -2.22 2.71 5.64
C CYS A 435 -1.72 1.35 6.15
N GLY A 436 -0.76 1.35 7.10
CA GLY A 436 -0.21 0.15 7.72
C GLY A 436 -0.64 -0.02 9.17
N ILE A 437 -1.27 -1.15 9.51
CA ILE A 437 -1.74 -1.39 10.87
C ILE A 437 -1.29 -2.72 11.47
N GLY A 438 -1.11 -2.75 12.78
CA GLY A 438 -1.05 -3.99 13.55
C GLY A 438 -2.35 -4.26 14.31
N MET A 439 -2.40 -5.40 14.98
CA MET A 439 -3.52 -5.80 15.83
C MET A 439 -3.19 -5.56 17.29
N ARG A 440 -3.89 -4.63 17.90
CA ARG A 440 -3.84 -4.38 19.34
C ARG A 440 -5.08 -4.94 20.00
N THR A 441 -4.94 -5.95 20.85
CA THR A 441 -6.08 -6.49 21.60
C THR A 441 -6.15 -5.83 22.97
N LEU A 442 -7.33 -5.37 23.35
CA LEU A 442 -7.58 -4.83 24.70
C LEU A 442 -7.94 -5.92 25.70
N ASP A 443 -8.13 -7.14 25.24
CA ASP A 443 -8.68 -8.26 26.01
C ASP A 443 -7.66 -9.27 26.55
N THR A 444 -8.14 -10.11 27.46
CA THR A 444 -7.39 -11.14 28.19
C THR A 444 -6.77 -12.23 27.30
N GLY A 445 -7.14 -12.32 26.03
CA GLY A 445 -6.55 -13.22 25.04
C GLY A 445 -5.16 -12.83 24.57
N LYS A 446 -4.72 -11.61 24.84
CA LYS A 446 -3.37 -11.03 24.61
C LYS A 446 -2.64 -11.54 23.37
N VAL A 447 -3.27 -11.43 22.21
CA VAL A 447 -2.58 -11.66 20.93
C VAL A 447 -2.30 -10.30 20.31
N HIS A 448 -1.09 -9.79 20.50
CA HIS A 448 -0.64 -8.60 19.80
C HIS A 448 0.14 -9.04 18.56
N VAL A 449 -0.26 -8.57 17.39
CA VAL A 449 0.44 -8.80 16.13
C VAL A 449 0.82 -7.46 15.53
N GLY A 450 2.11 -7.25 15.37
CA GLY A 450 2.64 -6.04 14.76
C GLY A 450 2.60 -6.11 13.23
N GLY A 451 2.96 -4.99 12.62
CA GLY A 451 3.50 -4.84 11.31
C GLY A 451 2.65 -5.27 10.13
N GLY A 452 1.72 -4.42 9.69
CA GLY A 452 1.36 -4.33 8.30
C GLY A 452 2.19 -3.24 7.63
N PHE A 453 2.60 -3.45 6.39
CA PHE A 453 3.07 -2.42 5.49
C PHE A 453 1.94 -2.06 4.54
N GLY A 454 1.48 -0.80 4.61
CA GLY A 454 0.56 -0.23 3.63
C GLY A 454 1.33 0.74 2.75
N ILE A 455 1.29 0.56 1.43
CA ILE A 455 2.05 1.37 0.49
C ILE A 455 1.15 1.81 -0.65
N LEU A 456 1.06 3.12 -0.85
CA LEU A 456 0.57 3.75 -2.06
C LEU A 456 1.77 4.37 -2.77
N LEU A 457 1.97 4.00 -4.03
CA LEU A 457 2.98 4.59 -4.90
C LEU A 457 2.29 5.13 -6.12
N ASP A 458 2.40 6.42 -6.31
CA ASP A 458 1.95 7.11 -7.50
C ASP A 458 3.14 7.47 -8.40
N GLY A 459 2.97 7.28 -9.68
CA GLY A 459 3.99 7.51 -10.68
C GLY A 459 3.94 8.87 -11.34
N GLY A 460 2.93 9.67 -11.02
CA GLY A 460 2.75 11.06 -11.44
C GLY A 460 1.54 11.30 -12.34
N GLY A 461 0.96 12.44 -12.17
CA GLY A 461 -0.26 12.97 -12.77
C GLY A 461 -0.80 14.07 -11.85
N ASP A 462 -1.78 14.85 -12.26
CA ASP A 462 -2.45 15.79 -11.35
C ASP A 462 -3.59 15.07 -10.64
N ASP A 463 -3.33 14.53 -9.45
CA ASP A 463 -4.21 13.59 -8.76
C ASP A 463 -5.13 14.23 -7.71
N HIS A 464 -6.21 13.52 -7.39
CA HIS A 464 -7.11 13.96 -6.33
C HIS A 464 -7.42 12.84 -5.35
N ASP A 465 -6.84 12.91 -4.17
CA ASP A 465 -7.02 11.98 -3.07
C ASP A 465 -7.98 12.53 -2.02
N THR A 466 -9.05 11.77 -1.74
CA THR A 466 -9.97 12.09 -0.65
C THR A 466 -10.03 10.92 0.33
N VAL A 467 -9.62 11.16 1.58
CA VAL A 467 -9.59 10.13 2.59
C VAL A 467 -10.11 10.62 3.94
N GLY A 468 -10.72 9.73 4.71
CA GLY A 468 -11.22 10.03 6.04
C GLY A 468 -10.16 9.88 7.14
N GLU A 469 -10.63 9.51 8.34
CA GLU A 469 -9.74 9.26 9.48
C GLU A 469 -8.79 8.10 9.21
N PHE A 470 -7.53 8.24 9.60
CA PHE A 470 -6.44 7.29 9.44
C PHE A 470 -6.10 6.99 7.97
N GLY A 471 -5.89 7.99 7.16
CA GLY A 471 -5.54 7.81 5.75
C GLY A 471 -4.36 8.65 5.29
N TYR A 472 -3.79 8.24 4.16
CA TYR A 472 -2.67 8.85 3.46
C TYR A 472 -1.33 8.76 4.20
N GLY A 473 -0.68 7.61 4.06
CA GLY A 473 0.64 7.36 4.64
C GLY A 473 0.62 7.27 6.17
N ILE A 474 -0.32 6.51 6.74
CA ILE A 474 -0.45 6.44 8.20
C ILE A 474 -0.03 5.08 8.77
N GLY A 475 0.54 5.12 9.98
CA GLY A 475 0.82 3.92 10.77
C GLY A 475 -0.07 3.80 12.00
N TYR A 476 -0.41 2.56 12.35
CA TYR A 476 -1.14 2.26 13.58
C TYR A 476 -0.60 0.97 14.22
N PHE A 477 -0.32 0.98 15.50
CA PHE A 477 0.16 -0.13 16.33
C PHE A 477 1.18 -1.05 15.63
N LEU A 478 2.45 -0.63 15.59
CA LEU A 478 3.57 -1.35 14.95
C LEU A 478 3.39 -1.57 13.43
N GLY A 479 2.52 -0.82 12.79
CA GLY A 479 2.38 -0.76 11.33
C GLY A 479 3.25 0.33 10.71
N VAL A 480 3.44 0.23 9.40
CA VAL A 480 4.15 1.21 8.58
C VAL A 480 3.26 1.62 7.42
N GLY A 481 2.93 2.91 7.35
CA GLY A 481 2.25 3.51 6.21
C GLY A 481 3.20 4.34 5.39
N ILE A 482 3.17 4.16 4.08
CA ILE A 482 4.00 4.89 3.12
C ILE A 482 3.12 5.34 1.97
N VAL A 483 3.19 6.64 1.66
CA VAL A 483 2.77 7.19 0.38
C VAL A 483 3.98 7.79 -0.30
N ARG A 484 4.12 7.61 -1.59
CA ARG A 484 5.07 8.32 -2.42
C ARG A 484 4.41 8.79 -3.69
N GLU A 485 4.45 10.09 -3.91
CA GLU A 485 4.08 10.77 -5.13
C GLU A 485 5.35 11.10 -5.93
N ARG A 486 5.32 10.87 -7.23
CA ARG A 486 6.48 11.11 -8.11
C ARG A 486 6.42 12.46 -8.79
N GLY A 487 5.28 13.10 -8.73
CA GLY A 487 5.05 14.43 -9.26
C GLY A 487 3.73 14.57 -9.98
N GLY A 488 3.26 15.76 -10.03
CA GLY A 488 1.95 16.20 -10.43
C GLY A 488 1.61 17.44 -9.61
N ASN A 489 0.42 17.99 -9.77
CA ASN A 489 -0.04 19.02 -8.84
C ASN A 489 -1.25 18.47 -8.11
N ASP A 490 -0.99 17.87 -6.96
CA ASP A 490 -1.91 16.98 -6.31
C ASP A 490 -2.80 17.68 -5.28
N LEU A 491 -4.02 17.20 -5.15
CA LEU A 491 -4.92 17.61 -4.08
C LEU A 491 -5.19 16.46 -3.13
N VAL A 492 -4.70 16.57 -1.91
CA VAL A 492 -4.92 15.60 -0.85
C VAL A 492 -5.84 16.18 0.22
N GLU A 493 -7.03 15.61 0.37
CA GLU A 493 -8.01 16.00 1.39
C GLU A 493 -8.18 14.87 2.40
N ALA A 494 -7.72 15.09 3.63
CA ALA A 494 -7.78 14.10 4.71
C ALA A 494 -8.47 14.64 5.97
N SER A 495 -8.75 13.74 6.90
CA SER A 495 -9.32 14.04 8.18
C SER A 495 -8.37 13.66 9.33
N ARG A 496 -8.89 13.42 10.53
CA ARG A 496 -8.13 13.11 11.75
C ARG A 496 -7.15 11.95 11.55
N TYR A 497 -5.91 12.09 12.04
CA TYR A 497 -4.81 11.17 11.82
C TYR A 497 -4.55 10.92 10.31
N GLY A 498 -4.61 11.99 9.52
CA GLY A 498 -4.36 11.94 8.09
C GLY A 498 -3.07 12.66 7.69
N ILE A 499 -2.46 12.21 6.59
CA ILE A 499 -1.26 12.73 5.94
C ILE A 499 0.01 12.60 6.82
N ALA A 500 0.77 11.55 6.57
CA ALA A 500 2.03 11.24 7.27
C ALA A 500 1.89 11.23 8.80
N THR A 501 0.89 10.54 9.35
CA THR A 501 0.65 10.54 10.79
C THR A 501 0.24 9.16 11.31
N GLY A 502 -0.41 9.09 12.43
CA GLY A 502 -0.95 7.85 12.99
C GLY A 502 -1.04 7.86 14.50
N ALA A 503 -1.17 6.69 15.08
CA ALA A 503 -1.26 6.51 16.52
C ALA A 503 -0.66 5.16 16.99
N HIS A 504 -0.20 5.14 18.24
CA HIS A 504 0.21 3.91 18.95
C HIS A 504 1.38 3.16 18.32
N GLN A 505 2.59 3.70 18.46
CA GLN A 505 3.86 3.00 18.20
C GLN A 505 4.02 2.53 16.74
N ALA A 506 3.89 3.42 15.79
CA ALA A 506 3.95 3.08 14.37
C ALA A 506 4.74 4.13 13.56
N VAL A 507 4.83 3.93 12.26
CA VAL A 507 5.52 4.83 11.33
C VAL A 507 4.54 5.27 10.26
N GLY A 508 4.41 6.59 10.05
CA GLY A 508 3.65 7.19 8.95
C GLY A 508 4.54 8.10 8.12
N LEU A 509 4.59 7.87 6.81
CA LEU A 509 5.47 8.58 5.89
C LEU A 509 4.72 9.02 4.63
N VAL A 510 4.95 10.26 4.23
CA VAL A 510 4.61 10.79 2.90
C VAL A 510 5.88 11.36 2.30
N LEU A 511 6.14 11.00 1.05
CA LEU A 511 7.30 11.39 0.28
C LEU A 511 6.80 11.95 -1.05
N ASP A 512 7.08 13.20 -1.32
CA ASP A 512 6.73 13.88 -2.56
C ASP A 512 8.00 14.30 -3.31
N ASP A 513 8.08 13.94 -4.59
CA ASP A 513 9.28 14.19 -5.40
C ASP A 513 9.24 15.57 -6.09
N ASP A 514 8.05 16.03 -6.55
CA ASP A 514 7.91 17.27 -7.36
C ASP A 514 6.45 17.60 -7.66
N GLY A 515 6.02 18.83 -7.45
CA GLY A 515 4.66 19.27 -7.78
C GLY A 515 4.32 20.61 -7.09
N ASP A 516 3.27 21.28 -7.55
CA ASP A 516 2.68 22.40 -6.79
C ASP A 516 1.44 21.84 -6.06
N ASP A 517 1.64 21.33 -4.83
CA ASP A 517 0.71 20.44 -4.16
C ASP A 517 -0.18 21.14 -3.13
N ARG A 518 -1.29 20.50 -2.82
CA ARG A 518 -2.19 21.00 -1.80
C ARG A 518 -2.60 19.92 -0.82
N TYR A 519 -2.09 20.00 0.39
CA TYR A 519 -2.40 19.12 1.51
C TYR A 519 -3.40 19.77 2.45
N VAL A 520 -4.58 19.17 2.60
CA VAL A 520 -5.67 19.72 3.41
C VAL A 520 -6.07 18.73 4.50
N ASN A 521 -5.80 19.08 5.74
CA ASN A 521 -6.29 18.34 6.91
C ASN A 521 -6.52 19.27 8.09
N ARG A 522 -7.74 19.70 8.29
CA ARG A 522 -8.10 20.70 9.33
C ARG A 522 -8.39 20.09 10.70
N HIS A 523 -8.19 18.78 10.89
CA HIS A 523 -8.41 18.09 12.16
C HIS A 523 -7.10 17.77 12.89
N VAL A 524 -7.19 17.28 14.12
CA VAL A 524 -6.06 16.81 14.94
C VAL A 524 -5.88 15.29 14.75
N ALA A 525 -4.76 14.69 14.81
CA ALA A 525 -3.44 15.06 14.39
C ALA A 525 -3.41 15.14 12.87
N SER A 526 -2.68 16.10 12.39
CA SER A 526 -2.70 16.52 10.99
C SER A 526 -1.30 16.37 10.39
N ILE A 527 -1.11 16.86 9.21
CA ILE A 527 0.09 16.78 8.36
C ILE A 527 1.39 16.64 9.17
N ALA A 528 2.04 15.49 9.09
CA ALA A 528 3.26 15.13 9.84
C ALA A 528 3.21 15.41 11.36
N GLY A 529 2.00 15.48 11.93
CA GLY A 529 1.78 15.67 13.36
C GLY A 529 1.47 14.34 14.04
N ASN A 530 1.96 14.10 15.24
CA ASN A 530 1.82 12.78 15.85
C ASN A 530 1.65 12.75 17.36
N TRP A 531 1.34 11.53 17.81
CA TRP A 531 0.90 11.24 19.14
C TRP A 531 1.25 9.78 19.53
N ASP A 532 1.72 9.56 20.77
CA ASP A 532 1.88 8.25 21.39
C ASP A 532 2.89 7.31 20.72
N HIS A 533 4.17 7.64 20.88
CA HIS A 533 5.33 6.82 20.45
C HIS A 533 5.44 6.60 18.92
N MET A 534 5.01 7.57 18.16
CA MET A 534 5.02 7.55 16.70
C MET A 534 6.30 8.09 16.09
N VAL A 535 6.55 7.68 14.86
CA VAL A 535 7.40 8.36 13.90
C VAL A 535 6.54 8.83 12.74
N SER A 536 6.50 10.14 12.49
CA SER A 536 5.74 10.76 11.41
C SER A 536 6.64 11.70 10.64
N VAL A 537 6.77 11.49 9.32
CA VAL A 537 7.60 12.34 8.48
C VAL A 537 6.90 12.61 7.16
N LEU A 538 6.76 13.87 6.80
CA LEU A 538 6.47 14.31 5.44
C LEU A 538 7.74 14.94 4.90
N ILE A 539 8.17 14.53 3.72
CA ILE A 539 9.20 15.19 2.93
C ILE A 539 8.59 15.58 1.60
N ASP A 540 8.59 16.85 1.33
CA ASP A 540 8.30 17.43 0.04
C ASP A 540 9.63 17.91 -0.55
N ALA A 541 9.95 17.49 -1.75
CA ALA A 541 11.26 17.81 -2.29
C ALA A 541 11.25 19.12 -3.08
N ARG A 542 10.15 19.47 -3.73
CA ARG A 542 10.05 20.67 -4.58
C ARG A 542 8.60 20.98 -4.96
N GLY A 543 8.27 22.24 -4.97
CA GLY A 543 6.99 22.75 -5.46
C GLY A 543 6.67 24.10 -4.83
N ASP A 544 5.64 24.79 -5.31
CA ASP A 544 5.05 25.94 -4.62
C ASP A 544 3.79 25.44 -3.88
N ASP A 545 3.94 24.94 -2.64
CA ASP A 545 2.99 24.10 -1.96
C ASP A 545 2.03 24.81 -0.98
N VAL A 546 0.89 24.18 -0.73
CA VAL A 546 -0.11 24.70 0.22
C VAL A 546 -0.46 23.65 1.27
N TYR A 547 -0.12 23.92 2.52
CA TYR A 547 -0.43 23.10 3.67
C TYR A 547 -1.52 23.73 4.53
N GLU A 548 -2.73 23.17 4.55
CA GLU A 548 -3.82 23.59 5.43
C GLU A 548 -4.01 22.59 6.56
N ALA A 549 -3.46 22.89 7.73
CA ALA A 549 -3.33 21.94 8.83
C ALA A 549 -4.15 22.32 10.06
N GLY A 550 -4.65 21.32 10.78
CA GLY A 550 -5.27 21.46 12.10
C GLY A 550 -4.28 21.47 13.26
N GLY A 551 -4.70 21.09 14.44
CA GLY A 551 -3.82 21.01 15.62
C GLY A 551 -2.96 19.75 15.63
N ILE A 552 -1.81 19.78 16.30
CA ILE A 552 -0.72 18.78 16.26
C ILE A 552 -0.36 18.49 14.80
N SER A 553 0.40 19.40 14.18
CA SER A 553 0.62 19.40 12.74
C SER A 553 1.97 19.96 12.35
N LEU A 554 2.27 19.89 11.05
CA LEU A 554 3.45 20.48 10.43
C LEU A 554 4.73 20.15 11.21
N GLY A 555 5.04 18.84 11.30
CA GLY A 555 6.23 18.35 11.98
C GLY A 555 6.15 18.38 13.51
N SER A 556 4.97 18.45 14.12
CA SER A 556 4.81 18.50 15.57
C SER A 556 4.74 17.10 16.21
N ALA A 557 5.14 17.01 17.48
CA ALA A 557 5.20 15.75 18.21
C ALA A 557 4.76 15.86 19.67
N THR A 558 4.04 14.85 20.14
CA THR A 558 3.61 14.76 21.53
C THR A 558 3.64 13.31 22.04
N ILE A 559 3.68 13.11 23.36
CA ILE A 559 3.72 11.79 24.03
C ILE A 559 4.85 10.88 23.51
N THR A 560 6.10 11.32 23.70
CA THR A 560 7.30 10.51 23.40
C THR A 560 7.35 10.10 21.91
N SER A 561 7.16 11.04 21.00
CA SER A 561 7.11 10.81 19.57
C SER A 561 8.16 11.63 18.80
N PHE A 562 8.35 11.28 17.54
CA PHE A 562 9.13 12.03 16.57
C PHE A 562 8.24 12.50 15.43
N GLY A 563 8.17 13.81 15.19
CA GLY A 563 7.44 14.41 14.06
C GLY A 563 8.36 15.31 13.23
N ALA A 564 8.28 15.19 11.90
CA ALA A 564 9.04 16.07 11.01
C ALA A 564 8.23 16.42 9.75
N LEU A 565 8.26 17.70 9.38
CA LEU A 565 7.96 18.17 8.04
C LEU A 565 9.25 18.76 7.49
N ILE A 566 9.64 18.33 6.30
CA ILE A 566 10.86 18.79 5.61
C ILE A 566 10.46 19.17 4.21
N ASP A 567 10.58 20.45 3.93
CA ASP A 567 10.35 21.04 2.63
C ASP A 567 11.69 21.39 1.98
N GLY A 568 11.86 21.02 0.75
CA GLY A 568 13.11 21.14 0.03
C GLY A 568 13.28 22.46 -0.66
N ALA A 569 12.27 22.94 -1.35
CA ALA A 569 12.32 24.19 -2.08
C ALA A 569 10.97 24.56 -2.69
N GLY A 570 10.57 25.80 -2.53
CA GLY A 570 9.34 26.31 -3.12
C GLY A 570 9.05 27.75 -2.73
N LYS A 571 7.83 28.13 -2.96
CA LYS A 571 7.24 29.32 -2.37
C LYS A 571 5.95 28.88 -1.68
N ASP A 572 6.11 28.49 -0.44
CA ASP A 572 5.14 27.66 0.23
C ASP A 572 4.21 28.44 1.13
N ARG A 573 3.05 27.87 1.36
CA ARG A 573 2.03 28.46 2.21
C ARG A 573 1.61 27.50 3.31
N TYR A 574 2.02 27.80 4.53
CA TYR A 574 1.73 27.00 5.71
C TYR A 574 0.62 27.65 6.55
N ALA A 575 -0.58 27.06 6.52
CA ALA A 575 -1.72 27.53 7.30
C ALA A 575 -2.00 26.56 8.46
N ALA A 576 -1.59 26.93 9.67
CA ALA A 576 -1.80 26.15 10.87
C ALA A 576 -3.02 26.65 11.66
N GLY A 577 -4.07 25.83 11.76
CA GLY A 577 -5.29 26.13 12.48
C GLY A 577 -5.41 25.33 13.80
N GLY A 578 -6.01 25.93 14.82
CA GLY A 578 -6.60 25.19 15.94
C GLY A 578 -5.69 24.69 17.07
N GLY A 579 -4.49 25.22 17.30
CA GLY A 579 -3.74 24.82 18.48
C GLY A 579 -2.30 25.36 18.58
N GLU A 580 -1.68 25.15 19.75
CA GLU A 580 -0.31 25.59 20.02
C GLU A 580 0.76 24.64 19.43
N LEU A 581 0.37 23.46 18.90
CA LEU A 581 1.30 22.45 18.40
C LEU A 581 1.27 22.41 16.87
N ALA A 582 2.06 23.28 16.27
CA ALA A 582 2.30 23.33 14.83
C ALA A 582 3.73 23.78 14.54
N LEU A 583 4.19 23.64 13.30
CA LEU A 583 5.48 24.15 12.81
C LEU A 583 6.66 23.74 13.70
N GLY A 584 6.86 22.43 13.89
CA GLY A 584 7.96 21.90 14.69
C GLY A 584 7.81 22.10 16.21
N ASN A 585 6.64 22.42 16.69
CA ASN A 585 6.35 22.52 18.12
C ASN A 585 6.17 21.13 18.76
N CYS A 586 6.46 21.00 20.04
CA CYS A 586 6.41 19.70 20.71
C CYS A 586 5.95 19.80 22.16
N GLY A 587 5.48 18.64 22.66
CA GLY A 587 5.16 18.43 24.06
C GLY A 587 3.79 18.95 24.47
N HIS A 588 3.15 18.19 25.35
CA HIS A 588 1.94 18.59 26.07
C HIS A 588 2.20 18.39 27.56
N PRO A 589 1.62 19.19 28.48
CA PRO A 589 1.83 19.05 29.91
C PRO A 589 1.60 17.65 30.49
N GLU A 590 0.75 16.84 29.85
CA GLU A 590 0.44 15.46 30.26
C GLU A 590 1.38 14.40 29.70
N ASP A 591 2.40 14.79 28.91
CA ASP A 591 3.17 13.92 28.04
C ASP A 591 4.35 13.22 28.66
N VAL A 592 4.70 13.48 29.90
CA VAL A 592 5.88 12.87 30.54
C VAL A 592 5.59 11.40 30.88
N ARG A 593 5.37 10.60 29.83
CA ARG A 593 5.41 9.14 29.98
C ARG A 593 6.88 8.70 29.91
N ASN A 594 7.35 8.06 30.97
CA ASN A 594 8.71 7.50 31.09
C ASN A 594 9.88 8.52 31.14
N GLY A 595 9.64 9.80 31.33
CA GLY A 595 10.69 10.82 31.41
C GLY A 595 11.41 11.10 30.10
N LEU A 596 10.87 10.69 28.97
CA LEU A 596 11.42 10.91 27.65
C LEU A 596 10.71 12.08 26.94
N ARG A 597 11.48 12.84 26.20
CA ARG A 597 11.02 14.01 25.44
C ARG A 597 10.55 13.61 24.06
N SER A 598 9.50 14.26 23.58
CA SER A 598 9.15 14.28 22.15
C SER A 598 10.14 15.15 21.38
N ILE A 599 10.40 14.80 20.13
CA ILE A 599 11.25 15.58 19.21
C ILE A 599 10.41 15.99 18.01
N ALA A 600 10.42 17.26 17.70
CA ALA A 600 9.67 17.85 16.58
C ALA A 600 10.61 18.66 15.68
N LEU A 601 10.38 18.60 14.36
CA LEU A 601 11.16 19.30 13.36
C LEU A 601 10.25 19.88 12.29
N PHE A 602 10.37 21.17 12.05
CA PHE A 602 9.93 21.83 10.83
C PHE A 602 11.19 22.38 10.15
N LEU A 603 11.43 21.97 8.93
CA LEU A 603 12.62 22.33 8.18
C LEU A 603 12.22 22.69 6.75
N ASP A 604 12.26 23.98 6.46
CA ASP A 604 12.13 24.55 5.13
C ASP A 604 13.53 24.99 4.67
N LEU A 605 13.95 24.48 3.52
CA LEU A 605 15.33 24.61 3.07
C LEU A 605 15.56 25.73 2.08
N ALA A 606 14.54 26.17 1.37
CA ALA A 606 14.67 27.30 0.43
C ALA A 606 13.32 27.81 -0.04
N GLY A 607 13.06 29.08 0.09
CA GLY A 607 11.84 29.67 -0.42
C GLY A 607 11.65 31.13 -0.04
N GLN A 608 10.48 31.63 -0.33
CA GLN A 608 9.91 32.87 0.21
C GLN A 608 8.48 32.57 0.63
N ASP A 609 8.32 32.16 1.87
CA ASP A 609 7.20 31.39 2.33
C ASP A 609 6.21 32.23 3.14
N GLU A 610 4.95 31.80 3.15
CA GLU A 610 3.88 32.44 3.87
C GLU A 610 3.42 31.59 5.06
N TYR A 611 3.55 32.12 6.28
CA TYR A 611 3.13 31.44 7.51
C TYR A 611 1.87 32.09 8.08
N LEU A 612 0.78 31.35 8.13
CA LEU A 612 -0.52 31.76 8.66
C LEU A 612 -0.80 31.03 9.96
N GLU A 613 -0.41 31.61 11.09
CA GLU A 613 -0.70 31.03 12.41
C GLU A 613 -1.88 31.77 13.06
N THR A 614 -2.79 30.98 13.65
CA THR A 614 -3.92 31.53 14.41
C THR A 614 -3.57 31.92 15.85
N HIS A 615 -2.36 31.62 16.33
CA HIS A 615 -1.89 31.94 17.67
C HIS A 615 -0.55 32.69 17.64
N ALA A 616 -0.57 33.89 18.16
CA ALA A 616 0.51 34.89 18.11
C ALA A 616 1.76 34.57 18.95
N SER A 617 1.90 33.40 19.55
CA SER A 617 3.03 33.09 20.46
C SER A 617 4.29 32.58 19.78
N THR A 618 4.24 32.29 18.49
CA THR A 618 5.36 31.74 17.72
C THR A 618 5.46 32.47 16.39
N ALA A 619 6.30 33.48 16.31
CA ALA A 619 6.58 34.15 15.03
C ALA A 619 7.42 33.23 14.14
N ALA A 620 6.75 32.54 13.19
CA ALA A 620 7.41 31.92 12.07
C ALA A 620 7.66 32.98 10.99
N THR A 621 8.88 33.10 10.55
CA THR A 621 9.28 34.11 9.54
C THR A 621 10.40 33.53 8.68
N ASN A 622 10.43 33.94 7.42
CA ASN A 622 11.49 33.60 6.49
C ASN A 622 12.89 33.84 7.06
N GLY A 623 13.77 32.87 6.88
CA GLY A 623 15.15 32.93 7.33
C GLY A 623 15.36 32.75 8.84
N ALA A 624 14.37 32.25 9.57
CA ALA A 624 14.44 32.10 11.02
C ALA A 624 14.88 30.69 11.46
N LEU A 625 15.68 30.62 12.51
CA LEU A 625 15.96 29.41 13.28
C LEU A 625 15.46 29.61 14.71
N THR A 626 14.39 28.90 15.08
CA THR A 626 13.75 29.10 16.38
C THR A 626 13.66 27.79 17.15
N PRO A 627 14.49 27.55 18.18
CA PRO A 627 14.29 26.44 19.10
C PRO A 627 12.96 26.55 19.83
N ARG A 628 12.19 25.48 19.83
CA ARG A 628 10.87 25.41 20.47
C ARG A 628 10.94 24.40 21.61
N ARG A 629 11.06 24.92 22.83
CA ARG A 629 11.16 24.10 24.04
C ARG A 629 9.94 24.32 24.89
N ARG A 630 9.23 23.25 25.22
CA ARG A 630 8.11 23.34 26.13
C ARG A 630 8.50 22.77 27.50
N SER A 631 8.32 23.58 28.53
CA SER A 631 8.45 23.16 29.93
C SER A 631 7.06 22.90 30.52
N ASP A 632 6.95 21.87 31.39
CA ASP A 632 5.74 21.63 32.15
C ASP A 632 5.42 22.83 33.08
N THR A 633 4.22 23.35 32.93
CA THR A 633 3.72 24.46 33.78
C THR A 633 3.14 24.01 35.11
N HIS A 634 3.16 22.71 35.44
CA HIS A 634 2.76 22.21 36.76
C HIS A 634 3.85 22.42 37.81
N GLU A 635 3.47 22.95 38.92
CA GLU A 635 4.26 23.58 40.00
C GLU A 635 5.43 22.80 40.62
N THR A 636 5.82 21.65 40.10
CA THR A 636 6.86 20.83 40.75
C THR A 636 7.93 20.22 39.87
N LYS A 637 7.93 20.40 38.54
CA LYS A 637 8.94 19.78 37.68
C LYS A 637 9.45 20.71 36.60
N THR A 638 10.74 21.00 36.67
CA THR A 638 11.53 21.74 35.67
C THR A 638 11.92 20.89 34.46
N ALA A 639 11.22 19.77 34.17
CA ALA A 639 11.50 18.91 33.03
C ALA A 639 10.74 19.38 31.79
N GLU A 640 11.46 19.71 30.74
CA GLU A 640 10.90 19.98 29.43
C GLU A 640 10.27 18.70 28.86
N SER A 641 9.00 18.73 28.47
CA SER A 641 8.27 17.58 27.91
C SER A 641 8.60 17.30 26.44
N GLY A 642 9.24 18.25 25.75
CA GLY A 642 9.64 18.09 24.37
C GLY A 642 10.68 19.11 23.92
N LEU A 643 11.36 18.78 22.84
CA LEU A 643 12.30 19.64 22.12
C LEU A 643 11.87 19.76 20.67
N GLY A 644 11.61 20.98 20.22
CA GLY A 644 11.22 21.28 18.85
C GLY A 644 12.20 22.22 18.18
N LEU A 645 12.18 22.20 16.87
CA LEU A 645 12.98 23.06 16.04
C LEU A 645 12.17 23.53 14.83
N PHE A 646 12.08 24.82 14.65
CA PHE A 646 11.62 25.48 13.44
C PHE A 646 12.83 26.07 12.72
N VAL A 647 13.01 25.73 11.47
CA VAL A 647 14.08 26.25 10.61
C VAL A 647 13.48 26.60 9.26
N ASP A 648 13.65 27.85 8.88
CA ASP A 648 13.40 28.32 7.52
C ASP A 648 14.68 29.01 7.03
N ARG A 649 15.24 28.53 5.95
CA ARG A 649 16.51 29.06 5.41
C ARG A 649 16.32 30.27 4.49
N GLY A 650 15.11 30.48 4.00
CA GLY A 650 14.80 31.53 3.03
C GLY A 650 15.61 31.40 1.72
N THR A 651 15.29 32.20 0.74
CA THR A 651 16.06 32.21 -0.51
C THR A 651 17.44 32.79 -0.24
N PRO A 652 18.55 32.13 -0.61
CA PRO A 652 19.87 32.71 -0.53
C PRO A 652 19.90 34.04 -1.30
N ALA A 653 20.33 35.11 -0.66
CA ALA A 653 20.52 36.39 -1.36
C ALA A 653 21.41 36.13 -2.58
N ARG A 654 20.94 36.42 -3.79
CA ARG A 654 21.76 36.30 -5.01
C ARG A 654 23.01 37.15 -4.80
N ARG A 655 24.16 36.50 -4.64
CA ARG A 655 25.47 37.17 -4.59
C ARG A 655 25.89 37.68 -5.96
#